data_ad115fa7f17a867943c6dca4234f4d85
#
_entry.id   ad115fa7f17a867943c6dca4234f4d85
#
_cell.length_a   1.000
_cell.length_b   1.000
_cell.length_c   1.000
_cell.angle_alpha   90.00
_cell.angle_beta   90.00
_cell.angle_gamma   90.00
#
_symmetry.space_group_name_H-M   'P 1'
#
loop_
_entity.id
_entity.type
_entity.pdbx_description
1 polymer ?
#
loop_
_entity_poly.entity_id
_entity_poly.type
_entity_poly.pdbx_seq_one_letter_code
_entity_poly.pdbx_strand_id
1 'polypeptide(L)'
;MNNNGEEHNHQNHMNHSNHMHHDNHASHHHSGHAHHHGNFKVKFFVSLIFAIPIILLSPLMGVNLPFQFTFPGSEWVVLILSTILFFYGGKPFLSGGKDEIATKKPGMMTLVALGISVAYIYSLYAFYMNNFSSATGHTMDFFWELATLILIMLLGHWIEMNAVGNAGDALKKMAELLPNSAIKVMDNGQREEVKISDIMTDDIVEVKAGESIPTDGIIVQGQTSIDESLVTGESKKVQKNQNDNVIGGSINGSGTIQVKVTAVGEDGYLSQVMGLVNQAQNDKSSAELLSDKVAGYLFYFAVSVGVISFIVWILIQNDVDFALERLVTVLVIACPHALGLAIPLVTARSTSIGAHNGLIIKNRESVEIAQHIDYVMMDKTGTLTEGNFSVNHYESFKNDLSNDTILSLFASLESQSNHPLAISIVDFAKSKNVSFTNPQDVNNIPGVGLEGLIDNKTYKITNVSYLDKHKLNYDDDLFTKLAQQGNSISYLIEDQQVIGMIAQGDQIKESSKQMVADLLSRNITPVMLTGDNNEVAHAVAKELGISDVHAQLMPEDKESIIKDYQSNGNKVMMVGDGINDAPSLIRADIGIAIGAGTDVAVDSGNIILVKSNPSDIIHFLTLSNNTMRKMVQNLWWGAGYNIVAVPLAAGALAFIGLILSPAVGAILMSLSTVIVAINAFTLKLK
;
A
#
# COMPACT_ATOMS: atom_id res chain seq x y z
N MET A 1 -30.67 -33.24 56.44
CA MET A 1 -29.45 -33.05 57.23
C MET A 1 -28.72 -31.91 56.64
N ASN A 2 -28.89 -30.83 57.25
CA ASN A 2 -27.95 -29.81 57.72
C ASN A 2 -27.06 -29.19 56.61
N ASN A 3 -27.20 -27.99 56.37
CA ASN A 3 -27.33 -26.69 57.03
C ASN A 3 -26.21 -25.78 56.65
N ASN A 4 -26.64 -24.58 56.35
CA ASN A 4 -26.11 -23.24 56.60
C ASN A 4 -24.98 -22.78 55.65
N GLY A 5 -25.11 -21.67 54.98
CA GLY A 5 -25.65 -20.35 55.39
C GLY A 5 -24.48 -19.41 55.59
N GLU A 6 -24.39 -18.37 54.91
CA GLU A 6 -24.59 -17.00 55.34
C GLU A 6 -23.91 -15.99 54.37
N GLU A 7 -24.72 -15.02 54.04
CA GLU A 7 -24.38 -13.72 53.47
C GLU A 7 -23.44 -12.94 54.39
N HIS A 8 -22.63 -12.05 53.83
CA HIS A 8 -22.61 -10.65 54.33
C HIS A 8 -21.95 -9.68 53.35
N ASN A 9 -22.74 -8.70 53.09
CA ASN A 9 -22.51 -7.35 52.53
C ASN A 9 -21.48 -6.56 53.37
N HIS A 10 -20.69 -5.67 52.75
CA HIS A 10 -20.57 -4.25 53.09
C HIS A 10 -19.53 -3.49 52.26
N GLN A 11 -20.03 -2.51 51.66
CA GLN A 11 -19.63 -1.17 51.24
C GLN A 11 -18.35 -0.54 51.84
N ASN A 12 -17.75 0.28 50.94
CA ASN A 12 -17.11 1.60 51.14
C ASN A 12 -15.68 1.70 51.66
N HIS A 13 -14.77 2.30 50.91
CA HIS A 13 -14.40 3.72 50.92
C HIS A 13 -13.09 3.97 50.15
N MET A 14 -13.08 5.11 49.46
CA MET A 14 -11.97 5.81 48.81
C MET A 14 -10.69 5.86 49.64
N ASN A 15 -9.52 5.82 48.98
CA ASN A 15 -8.65 6.98 48.87
C ASN A 15 -7.35 6.71 48.06
N HIS A 16 -7.00 7.74 47.30
CA HIS A 16 -5.77 8.08 46.59
C HIS A 16 -4.45 7.48 47.08
N SER A 17 -3.63 7.02 46.17
CA SER A 17 -2.29 7.62 45.97
C SER A 17 -1.58 7.04 44.72
N ASN A 18 -0.98 7.93 43.96
CA ASN A 18 -0.09 7.73 42.84
C ASN A 18 1.00 6.70 43.10
N HIS A 19 1.18 5.75 42.17
CA HIS A 19 2.51 5.29 41.80
C HIS A 19 2.52 4.87 40.33
N MET A 20 3.32 5.61 39.54
CA MET A 20 3.75 5.21 38.22
C MET A 20 4.46 3.85 38.33
N HIS A 21 3.96 2.85 37.66
CA HIS A 21 4.74 1.69 37.24
C HIS A 21 4.73 1.64 35.73
N HIS A 22 5.91 1.88 35.18
CA HIS A 22 6.27 1.53 33.82
C HIS A 22 6.18 0.00 33.70
N ASP A 23 5.12 -0.53 33.13
CA ASP A 23 5.11 -1.89 32.65
C ASP A 23 5.74 -1.93 31.25
N ASN A 24 6.95 -2.51 31.22
CA ASN A 24 7.63 -2.94 30.03
C ASN A 24 6.75 -3.96 29.28
N HIS A 25 6.02 -3.53 28.26
CA HIS A 25 5.54 -4.44 27.24
C HIS A 25 6.74 -4.97 26.49
N ALA A 26 7.03 -6.25 26.71
CA ALA A 26 7.98 -7.02 25.94
C ALA A 26 7.57 -6.97 24.46
N SER A 27 8.29 -6.16 23.69
CA SER A 27 8.22 -6.15 22.25
C SER A 27 8.67 -7.53 21.75
N HIS A 28 7.74 -8.29 21.18
CA HIS A 28 8.07 -9.44 20.37
C HIS A 28 8.93 -8.98 19.21
N HIS A 29 10.22 -9.19 19.32
CA HIS A 29 11.17 -9.04 18.22
C HIS A 29 10.81 -10.05 17.11
N HIS A 30 10.03 -9.60 16.13
CA HIS A 30 10.02 -10.25 14.84
C HIS A 30 11.37 -9.98 14.17
N SER A 31 12.14 -11.06 13.96
CA SER A 31 13.40 -11.07 13.23
C SER A 31 13.17 -10.88 11.72
N GLY A 32 12.74 -9.69 11.31
CA GLY A 32 13.01 -9.15 9.98
C GLY A 32 14.33 -8.41 10.09
N HIS A 33 15.20 -8.43 9.08
CA HIS A 33 16.53 -7.84 9.05
C HIS A 33 16.61 -6.62 9.98
N ALA A 34 17.17 -6.84 11.19
CA ALA A 34 17.43 -5.75 12.11
C ALA A 34 18.29 -4.76 11.33
N HIS A 35 17.70 -3.64 10.94
CA HIS A 35 18.44 -2.54 10.37
C HIS A 35 19.47 -2.13 11.42
N HIS A 36 20.67 -2.69 11.32
CA HIS A 36 21.80 -2.14 11.99
C HIS A 36 21.95 -0.71 11.44
N HIS A 37 21.47 0.27 12.19
CA HIS A 37 21.68 1.70 11.93
C HIS A 37 23.17 2.04 12.04
N GLY A 38 24.01 1.32 11.28
CA GLY A 38 25.39 1.68 11.05
C GLY A 38 25.39 2.74 9.96
N ASN A 39 25.97 3.90 10.23
CA ASN A 39 26.13 4.93 9.21
C ASN A 39 27.15 4.43 8.17
N PHE A 40 26.69 3.58 7.22
CA PHE A 40 27.52 2.97 6.17
C PHE A 40 28.25 4.02 5.34
N LYS A 41 27.66 5.20 5.14
CA LYS A 41 28.30 6.33 4.49
C LYS A 41 29.55 6.76 5.23
N VAL A 42 29.46 7.02 6.53
CA VAL A 42 30.62 7.41 7.36
C VAL A 42 31.66 6.28 7.40
N LYS A 43 31.20 5.04 7.59
CA LYS A 43 32.10 3.86 7.60
C LYS A 43 32.86 3.72 6.27
N PHE A 44 32.20 3.93 5.14
CA PHE A 44 32.83 3.89 3.83
C PHE A 44 33.94 4.93 3.70
N PHE A 45 33.66 6.21 4.00
CA PHE A 45 34.66 7.28 3.86
C PHE A 45 35.82 7.13 4.85
N VAL A 46 35.58 6.70 6.08
CA VAL A 46 36.65 6.43 7.05
C VAL A 46 37.47 5.20 6.61
N SER A 47 36.81 4.13 6.15
CA SER A 47 37.51 2.95 5.64
C SER A 47 38.34 3.24 4.39
N LEU A 48 37.89 4.19 3.55
CA LEU A 48 38.63 4.62 2.38
C LEU A 48 40.03 5.22 2.75
N ILE A 49 40.09 5.93 3.88
CA ILE A 49 41.37 6.52 4.39
C ILE A 49 42.41 5.41 4.68
N PHE A 50 41.96 4.28 5.22
CA PHE A 50 42.86 3.15 5.55
C PHE A 50 43.10 2.27 4.29
N ALA A 51 42.12 2.11 3.44
CA ALA A 51 42.23 1.23 2.27
C ALA A 51 43.10 1.81 1.16
N ILE A 52 43.10 3.11 0.91
CA ILE A 52 43.94 3.72 -0.13
C ILE A 52 45.44 3.41 0.07
N PRO A 53 46.03 3.61 1.26
CA PRO A 53 47.44 3.22 1.49
C PRO A 53 47.65 1.71 1.29
N ILE A 54 46.73 0.84 1.73
CA ILE A 54 46.85 -0.61 1.55
C ILE A 54 46.92 -0.93 0.04
N ILE A 55 46.01 -0.36 -0.77
CA ILE A 55 45.94 -0.56 -2.24
C ILE A 55 47.24 -0.07 -2.92
N LEU A 56 47.83 1.00 -2.42
CA LEU A 56 49.08 1.55 -2.98
C LEU A 56 50.31 0.76 -2.59
N LEU A 57 50.32 0.09 -1.44
CA LEU A 57 51.48 -0.59 -0.85
C LEU A 57 51.47 -2.11 -1.00
N SER A 58 50.30 -2.73 -1.31
CA SER A 58 50.12 -4.18 -1.43
C SER A 58 49.90 -4.57 -2.90
N PRO A 59 50.55 -5.64 -3.42
CA PRO A 59 50.35 -6.07 -4.80
C PRO A 59 48.99 -6.69 -5.01
N LEU A 60 48.43 -6.56 -6.21
CA LEU A 60 47.21 -7.27 -6.62
C LEU A 60 47.61 -8.68 -7.07
N MET A 61 47.21 -9.72 -6.31
CA MET A 61 47.50 -11.12 -6.66
C MET A 61 48.97 -11.34 -7.02
N GLY A 62 49.89 -10.74 -6.26
CA GLY A 62 51.33 -10.82 -6.51
C GLY A 62 51.82 -9.99 -7.73
N VAL A 63 50.95 -9.26 -8.42
CA VAL A 63 51.31 -8.37 -9.54
C VAL A 63 51.34 -6.94 -9.07
N ASN A 64 52.49 -6.28 -9.23
CA ASN A 64 52.63 -4.87 -8.96
C ASN A 64 51.98 -4.03 -10.07
N LEU A 65 51.04 -3.17 -9.70
CA LEU A 65 50.42 -2.21 -10.59
C LEU A 65 51.32 -0.97 -10.74
N PRO A 66 51.23 -0.23 -11.89
CA PRO A 66 52.14 0.89 -12.16
C PRO A 66 52.16 2.02 -11.14
N PHE A 67 51.13 2.15 -10.29
CA PHE A 67 50.98 3.17 -9.29
C PHE A 67 51.39 2.69 -7.85
N GLN A 68 51.75 1.42 -7.71
CA GLN A 68 52.18 0.83 -6.44
C GLN A 68 53.64 1.06 -6.20
N PHE A 69 54.00 1.23 -4.93
CA PHE A 69 55.39 1.42 -4.47
C PHE A 69 55.59 0.73 -3.13
N THR A 70 56.83 0.31 -2.88
CA THR A 70 57.19 -0.30 -1.61
C THR A 70 58.41 0.43 -1.01
N PHE A 71 58.50 0.42 0.31
CA PHE A 71 59.63 0.95 1.06
C PHE A 71 59.93 0.00 2.23
N PRO A 72 61.17 0.05 2.82
CA PRO A 72 61.47 -0.80 3.96
C PRO A 72 60.48 -0.61 5.12
N GLY A 73 59.76 -1.68 5.51
CA GLY A 73 58.72 -1.63 6.52
C GLY A 73 57.30 -1.36 6.02
N SER A 74 57.08 -1.18 4.70
CA SER A 74 55.71 -1.04 4.13
C SER A 74 54.79 -2.18 4.50
N GLU A 75 55.28 -3.40 4.62
CA GLU A 75 54.50 -4.58 5.03
C GLU A 75 53.89 -4.45 6.41
N TRP A 76 54.59 -3.81 7.38
CA TRP A 76 54.05 -3.53 8.70
C TRP A 76 52.97 -2.48 8.66
N VAL A 77 53.11 -1.47 7.80
CA VAL A 77 52.08 -0.44 7.59
C VAL A 77 50.80 -1.10 7.02
N VAL A 78 50.94 -1.95 6.00
CA VAL A 78 49.85 -2.68 5.40
C VAL A 78 49.13 -3.56 6.44
N LEU A 79 49.91 -4.32 7.27
CA LEU A 79 49.35 -5.15 8.33
C LEU A 79 48.51 -4.35 9.33
N ILE A 80 49.07 -3.24 9.84
CA ILE A 80 48.37 -2.41 10.83
C ILE A 80 47.10 -1.80 10.24
N LEU A 81 47.17 -1.21 9.05
CA LEU A 81 46.03 -0.58 8.39
C LEU A 81 44.96 -1.60 8.02
N SER A 82 45.37 -2.77 7.55
CA SER A 82 44.43 -3.86 7.22
C SER A 82 43.75 -4.41 8.47
N THR A 83 44.45 -4.49 9.59
CA THR A 83 43.85 -4.88 10.87
C THR A 83 42.81 -3.83 11.34
N ILE A 84 43.12 -2.56 11.26
CA ILE A 84 42.18 -1.47 11.60
C ILE A 84 40.95 -1.58 10.64
N LEU A 85 41.18 -1.73 9.35
CA LEU A 85 40.12 -1.84 8.33
C LEU A 85 39.24 -3.04 8.58
N PHE A 86 39.80 -4.22 8.89
CA PHE A 86 39.06 -5.44 9.18
C PHE A 86 38.11 -5.26 10.37
N PHE A 87 38.60 -4.71 11.51
CA PHE A 87 37.79 -4.54 12.70
C PHE A 87 36.85 -3.32 12.62
N TYR A 88 37.20 -2.24 11.94
CA TYR A 88 36.37 -1.06 11.80
C TYR A 88 35.40 -1.14 10.61
N GLY A 89 35.94 -1.32 9.41
CA GLY A 89 35.14 -1.41 8.16
C GLY A 89 34.39 -2.73 8.04
N GLY A 90 35.02 -3.84 8.47
CA GLY A 90 34.44 -5.17 8.49
C GLY A 90 33.41 -5.41 9.60
N LYS A 91 33.38 -4.57 10.66
CA LYS A 91 32.49 -4.75 11.82
C LYS A 91 31.02 -5.02 11.47
N PRO A 92 30.36 -4.29 10.57
CA PRO A 92 28.96 -4.54 10.21
C PRO A 92 28.73 -5.98 9.69
N PHE A 93 29.65 -6.47 8.87
CA PHE A 93 29.58 -7.80 8.28
C PHE A 93 29.84 -8.88 9.30
N LEU A 94 30.84 -8.69 10.16
CA LEU A 94 31.18 -9.62 11.24
C LEU A 94 30.05 -9.73 12.26
N SER A 95 29.44 -8.60 12.67
CA SER A 95 28.32 -8.61 13.60
C SER A 95 27.07 -9.20 12.96
N GLY A 96 26.72 -8.78 11.73
CA GLY A 96 25.57 -9.32 11.01
C GLY A 96 25.70 -10.82 10.74
N GLY A 97 26.88 -11.28 10.33
CA GLY A 97 27.14 -12.71 10.14
C GLY A 97 27.00 -13.53 11.43
N LYS A 98 27.45 -12.96 12.57
CA LYS A 98 27.24 -13.59 13.88
C LYS A 98 25.74 -13.72 14.21
N ASP A 99 24.96 -12.68 13.95
CA ASP A 99 23.52 -12.67 14.22
C ASP A 99 22.78 -13.65 13.30
N GLU A 100 23.12 -13.71 12.00
CA GLU A 100 22.56 -14.71 11.06
C GLU A 100 22.86 -16.15 11.50
N ILE A 101 24.07 -16.44 11.97
CA ILE A 101 24.46 -17.77 12.49
C ILE A 101 23.69 -18.07 13.79
N ALA A 102 23.60 -17.10 14.71
CA ALA A 102 22.87 -17.27 15.96
C ALA A 102 21.40 -17.58 15.76
N THR A 103 20.77 -16.98 14.75
CA THR A 103 19.38 -17.25 14.35
C THR A 103 19.21 -18.48 13.46
N LYS A 104 20.30 -19.21 13.16
CA LYS A 104 20.34 -20.38 12.25
C LYS A 104 19.79 -20.08 10.84
N LYS A 105 19.96 -18.85 10.39
CA LYS A 105 19.58 -18.40 9.04
C LYS A 105 20.78 -17.73 8.36
N PRO A 106 21.86 -18.49 8.04
CA PRO A 106 23.02 -17.91 7.39
C PRO A 106 22.63 -17.35 6.02
N GLY A 107 23.17 -16.19 5.70
CA GLY A 107 22.85 -15.44 4.48
C GLY A 107 24.02 -14.61 3.98
N MET A 108 23.72 -13.42 3.50
CA MET A 108 24.66 -12.51 2.87
C MET A 108 25.77 -12.06 3.84
N MET A 109 25.40 -11.61 5.05
CA MET A 109 26.37 -11.10 6.02
C MET A 109 27.35 -12.18 6.45
N THR A 110 26.87 -13.43 6.59
CA THR A 110 27.71 -14.59 6.92
C THR A 110 28.71 -14.89 5.80
N LEU A 111 28.32 -14.84 4.52
CA LEU A 111 29.22 -15.05 3.38
C LEU A 111 30.33 -14.00 3.32
N VAL A 112 29.96 -12.72 3.47
CA VAL A 112 30.94 -11.63 3.47
C VAL A 112 31.87 -11.74 4.67
N ALA A 113 31.32 -11.99 5.87
CA ALA A 113 32.13 -12.20 7.08
C ALA A 113 33.12 -13.35 6.92
N LEU A 114 32.68 -14.46 6.31
CA LEU A 114 33.55 -15.60 6.02
C LEU A 114 34.67 -15.22 5.03
N GLY A 115 34.31 -14.55 3.91
CA GLY A 115 35.26 -14.13 2.89
C GLY A 115 36.34 -13.18 3.41
N ILE A 116 35.95 -12.12 4.15
CA ILE A 116 36.91 -11.17 4.73
C ILE A 116 37.74 -11.82 5.83
N SER A 117 37.18 -12.77 6.61
CA SER A 117 37.91 -13.47 7.67
C SER A 117 38.96 -14.42 7.10
N VAL A 118 38.61 -15.18 6.05
CA VAL A 118 39.54 -16.05 5.38
C VAL A 118 40.69 -15.25 4.76
N ALA A 119 40.38 -14.17 4.03
CA ALA A 119 41.39 -13.31 3.44
C ALA A 119 42.33 -12.69 4.51
N TYR A 120 41.78 -12.22 5.62
CA TYR A 120 42.55 -11.62 6.70
C TYR A 120 43.46 -12.64 7.42
N ILE A 121 42.91 -13.80 7.83
CA ILE A 121 43.65 -14.83 8.55
C ILE A 121 44.80 -15.36 7.67
N TYR A 122 44.52 -15.59 6.38
CA TYR A 122 45.54 -16.05 5.47
C TYR A 122 46.64 -15.01 5.26
N SER A 123 46.28 -13.74 5.11
CA SER A 123 47.25 -12.63 4.98
C SER A 123 48.14 -12.50 6.23
N LEU A 124 47.61 -12.80 7.45
CA LEU A 124 48.41 -12.87 8.66
C LEU A 124 49.41 -14.03 8.59
N TYR A 125 48.98 -15.19 8.07
CA TYR A 125 49.85 -16.34 7.86
C TYR A 125 50.94 -16.00 6.84
N ALA A 126 50.59 -15.40 5.70
CA ALA A 126 51.54 -14.97 4.67
C ALA A 126 52.56 -13.96 5.22
N PHE A 127 52.07 -12.97 5.99
CA PHE A 127 52.97 -12.00 6.65
C PHE A 127 53.95 -12.68 7.60
N TYR A 128 53.50 -13.69 8.40
CA TYR A 128 54.36 -14.44 9.30
C TYR A 128 55.41 -15.25 8.51
N MET A 129 55.01 -15.93 7.44
CA MET A 129 55.91 -16.72 6.60
C MET A 129 56.99 -15.85 5.92
N ASN A 130 56.60 -14.67 5.41
CA ASN A 130 57.51 -13.78 4.71
C ASN A 130 58.53 -13.05 5.64
N ASN A 131 58.16 -12.79 6.89
CA ASN A 131 58.98 -12.00 7.79
C ASN A 131 59.76 -12.82 8.86
N PHE A 132 59.24 -14.02 9.24
CA PHE A 132 59.81 -14.75 10.36
C PHE A 132 60.17 -16.22 10.02
N SER A 133 59.76 -16.74 8.86
CA SER A 133 60.11 -18.10 8.44
C SER A 133 61.38 -18.09 7.60
N SER A 134 62.19 -19.15 7.74
CA SER A 134 63.38 -19.36 6.90
C SER A 134 63.07 -20.04 5.58
N ALA A 135 61.77 -20.14 5.19
CA ALA A 135 61.34 -20.75 3.94
C ALA A 135 61.79 -19.88 2.74
N THR A 136 62.37 -20.55 1.75
CA THR A 136 62.80 -19.91 0.49
C THR A 136 61.57 -19.78 -0.45
N GLY A 137 60.84 -18.69 -0.33
CA GLY A 137 59.71 -18.36 -1.21
C GLY A 137 58.86 -17.21 -0.63
N HIS A 138 58.33 -16.35 -1.48
CA HIS A 138 57.41 -15.28 -1.03
C HIS A 138 55.97 -15.84 -1.10
N THR A 139 55.29 -15.91 0.04
CA THR A 139 53.86 -16.27 0.14
C THR A 139 53.04 -15.05 -0.19
N MET A 140 52.08 -15.13 -1.13
CA MET A 140 51.19 -14.06 -1.49
C MET A 140 50.25 -13.72 -0.34
N ASP A 141 50.03 -12.44 -0.07
CA ASP A 141 48.98 -11.98 0.85
C ASP A 141 47.74 -11.51 0.11
N PHE A 142 46.62 -11.36 0.80
CA PHE A 142 45.32 -10.90 0.28
C PHE A 142 44.88 -9.58 0.95
N PHE A 143 45.81 -8.76 1.39
CA PHE A 143 45.47 -7.46 2.01
C PHE A 143 44.85 -6.51 1.02
N TRP A 144 45.25 -6.54 -0.24
CA TRP A 144 44.66 -5.74 -1.32
C TRP A 144 43.20 -6.16 -1.58
N GLU A 145 42.93 -7.46 -1.68
CA GLU A 145 41.61 -8.03 -1.87
C GLU A 145 40.70 -7.77 -0.69
N LEU A 146 41.22 -7.92 0.54
CA LEU A 146 40.51 -7.61 1.78
C LEU A 146 40.05 -6.14 1.80
N ALA A 147 40.95 -5.21 1.48
CA ALA A 147 40.67 -3.78 1.51
C ALA A 147 39.62 -3.41 0.45
N THR A 148 39.76 -3.89 -0.76
CA THR A 148 38.81 -3.63 -1.87
C THR A 148 37.46 -4.27 -1.59
N LEU A 149 37.42 -5.50 -1.07
CA LEU A 149 36.19 -6.19 -0.73
C LEU A 149 35.38 -5.44 0.34
N ILE A 150 36.04 -5.03 1.43
CA ILE A 150 35.38 -4.25 2.49
C ILE A 150 34.84 -2.93 1.94
N LEU A 151 35.61 -2.19 1.14
CA LEU A 151 35.17 -0.93 0.55
C LEU A 151 33.96 -1.10 -0.37
N ILE A 152 34.04 -2.06 -1.29
CA ILE A 152 32.96 -2.31 -2.26
C ILE A 152 31.69 -2.73 -1.52
N MET A 153 31.80 -3.58 -0.51
CA MET A 153 30.67 -3.99 0.29
C MET A 153 30.04 -2.85 1.09
N LEU A 154 30.84 -1.97 1.70
CA LEU A 154 30.34 -0.78 2.39
C LEU A 154 29.65 0.18 1.43
N LEU A 155 30.21 0.37 0.23
CA LEU A 155 29.61 1.19 -0.83
C LEU A 155 28.27 0.59 -1.31
N GLY A 156 28.25 -0.71 -1.56
CA GLY A 156 27.04 -1.43 -1.99
C GLY A 156 25.89 -1.25 -0.98
N HIS A 157 26.17 -1.47 0.32
CA HIS A 157 25.18 -1.29 1.38
C HIS A 157 24.74 0.17 1.56
N TRP A 158 25.66 1.12 1.38
CA TRP A 158 25.28 2.53 1.41
C TRP A 158 24.33 2.89 0.25
N ILE A 159 24.60 2.42 -0.98
CA ILE A 159 23.72 2.61 -2.14
C ILE A 159 22.36 1.95 -1.88
N GLU A 160 22.35 0.73 -1.35
CA GLU A 160 21.14 -0.03 -0.98
C GLU A 160 20.28 0.76 0.01
N MET A 161 20.84 1.20 1.12
CA MET A 161 20.10 1.96 2.13
C MET A 161 19.53 3.27 1.60
N ASN A 162 20.28 3.98 0.75
CA ASN A 162 19.78 5.18 0.09
C ASN A 162 18.64 4.87 -0.87
N ALA A 163 18.73 3.77 -1.61
CA ALA A 163 17.69 3.39 -2.56
C ALA A 163 16.38 3.03 -1.83
N VAL A 164 16.46 2.28 -0.74
CA VAL A 164 15.29 1.93 0.10
C VAL A 164 14.72 3.18 0.78
N GLY A 165 15.56 4.04 1.36
CA GLY A 165 15.13 5.28 1.99
C GLY A 165 14.39 6.19 1.01
N ASN A 166 14.95 6.44 -0.17
CA ASN A 166 14.33 7.29 -1.20
C ASN A 166 13.03 6.69 -1.76
N ALA A 167 12.85 5.38 -1.73
CA ALA A 167 11.61 4.75 -2.15
C ALA A 167 10.45 5.04 -1.16
N GLY A 168 10.77 5.24 0.13
CA GLY A 168 9.82 5.63 1.18
C GLY A 168 9.58 7.13 1.33
N ASP A 169 10.42 7.99 0.74
CA ASP A 169 10.37 9.46 0.90
C ASP A 169 9.08 10.12 0.35
N ALA A 170 8.33 9.43 -0.49
CA ALA A 170 7.05 9.93 -0.99
C ALA A 170 6.04 10.19 0.15
N LEU A 171 6.01 9.31 1.16
CA LEU A 171 5.16 9.49 2.34
C LEU A 171 5.60 10.65 3.21
N LYS A 172 6.90 10.83 3.37
CA LYS A 172 7.45 11.96 4.12
C LYS A 172 7.09 13.29 3.46
N LYS A 173 7.10 13.35 2.12
CA LYS A 173 6.65 14.52 1.38
C LYS A 173 5.16 14.80 1.55
N MET A 174 4.31 13.78 1.71
CA MET A 174 2.91 13.98 2.05
C MET A 174 2.74 14.60 3.45
N ALA A 175 3.54 14.20 4.43
CA ALA A 175 3.53 14.81 5.76
C ALA A 175 4.00 16.29 5.75
N GLU A 176 4.91 16.65 4.83
CA GLU A 176 5.39 18.03 4.65
C GLU A 176 4.31 18.97 4.03
N LEU A 177 3.16 18.44 3.58
CA LEU A 177 2.05 19.25 3.04
C LEU A 177 1.24 19.95 4.14
N LEU A 178 1.23 19.42 5.36
CA LEU A 178 0.55 20.06 6.47
C LEU A 178 1.35 21.31 6.90
N PRO A 179 0.72 22.48 7.07
CA PRO A 179 1.37 23.66 7.58
C PRO A 179 1.76 23.46 9.06
N ASN A 180 2.69 24.24 9.58
CA ASN A 180 3.12 24.15 10.96
C ASN A 180 2.20 24.90 11.94
N SER A 181 1.42 25.88 11.44
CA SER A 181 0.50 26.71 12.20
C SER A 181 -0.80 26.94 11.42
N ALA A 182 -1.84 27.32 12.11
CA ALA A 182 -3.13 27.69 11.55
C ALA A 182 -3.72 28.91 12.28
N ILE A 183 -4.66 29.60 11.63
CA ILE A 183 -5.37 30.75 12.22
C ILE A 183 -6.65 30.20 12.85
N LYS A 184 -6.69 30.12 14.18
CA LYS A 184 -7.87 29.76 14.95
C LYS A 184 -8.76 30.98 15.15
N VAL A 185 -10.07 30.82 14.93
CA VAL A 185 -11.09 31.83 15.17
C VAL A 185 -11.72 31.55 16.53
N MET A 186 -11.54 32.49 17.44
CA MET A 186 -12.10 32.39 18.81
C MET A 186 -13.60 32.78 18.83
N ASP A 187 -14.32 32.38 19.87
CA ASP A 187 -15.76 32.67 20.06
C ASP A 187 -16.08 34.21 20.03
N ASN A 188 -15.11 35.02 20.39
CA ASN A 188 -15.21 36.49 20.35
C ASN A 188 -14.89 37.08 18.98
N GLY A 189 -14.63 36.25 17.94
CA GLY A 189 -14.28 36.67 16.60
C GLY A 189 -12.80 37.08 16.42
N GLN A 190 -11.98 37.03 17.48
CA GLN A 190 -10.53 37.26 17.37
C GLN A 190 -9.86 36.10 16.64
N ARG A 191 -8.78 36.42 15.90
CA ARG A 191 -7.96 35.47 15.16
C ARG A 191 -6.62 35.33 15.85
N GLU A 192 -6.23 34.11 16.14
CA GLU A 192 -4.97 33.79 16.77
C GLU A 192 -4.22 32.73 15.95
N GLU A 193 -2.93 32.96 15.72
CA GLU A 193 -2.09 31.96 15.08
C GLU A 193 -1.66 30.92 16.14
N VAL A 194 -2.05 29.67 15.94
CA VAL A 194 -1.75 28.56 16.84
C VAL A 194 -0.98 27.46 16.10
N LYS A 195 -0.21 26.67 16.84
CA LYS A 195 0.41 25.47 16.25
C LYS A 195 -0.70 24.44 15.94
N ILE A 196 -0.49 23.63 14.89
CA ILE A 196 -1.42 22.55 14.55
C ILE A 196 -1.60 21.56 15.72
N SER A 197 -0.54 21.32 16.49
CA SER A 197 -0.60 20.47 17.70
C SER A 197 -1.58 20.96 18.78
N ASP A 198 -1.92 22.25 18.75
CA ASP A 198 -2.74 22.90 19.78
C ASP A 198 -4.20 23.09 19.32
N ILE A 199 -4.53 22.62 18.10
CA ILE A 199 -5.89 22.61 17.54
C ILE A 199 -6.63 21.39 18.08
N MET A 200 -7.88 21.59 18.46
CA MET A 200 -8.77 20.53 18.93
C MET A 200 -9.96 20.34 17.98
N THR A 201 -10.60 19.19 18.08
CA THR A 201 -11.88 18.93 17.41
C THR A 201 -12.90 19.99 17.83
N ASP A 202 -13.75 20.41 16.91
CA ASP A 202 -14.73 21.49 17.03
C ASP A 202 -14.15 22.92 16.98
N ASP A 203 -12.84 23.11 16.96
CA ASP A 203 -12.27 24.42 16.71
C ASP A 203 -12.60 24.93 15.30
N ILE A 204 -12.69 26.25 15.15
CA ILE A 204 -12.87 26.89 13.85
C ILE A 204 -11.52 27.46 13.39
N VAL A 205 -11.07 27.08 12.21
CA VAL A 205 -9.84 27.59 11.59
C VAL A 205 -10.16 28.34 10.31
N GLU A 206 -9.48 29.48 10.11
CA GLU A 206 -9.60 30.28 8.89
C GLU A 206 -8.47 29.88 7.93
N VAL A 207 -8.84 29.64 6.66
CA VAL A 207 -7.89 29.26 5.58
C VAL A 207 -8.08 30.23 4.43
N LYS A 208 -7.02 30.99 4.09
CA LYS A 208 -7.05 31.96 3.00
C LYS A 208 -6.77 31.30 1.66
N ALA A 209 -7.10 32.02 0.59
CA ALA A 209 -6.77 31.56 -0.77
C ALA A 209 -5.28 31.30 -0.94
N GLY A 210 -4.94 30.13 -1.50
CA GLY A 210 -3.57 29.66 -1.71
C GLY A 210 -2.91 28.98 -0.49
N GLU A 211 -3.55 28.99 0.69
CA GLU A 211 -3.04 28.33 1.87
C GLU A 211 -3.43 26.83 1.88
N SER A 212 -2.59 26.00 2.52
CA SER A 212 -2.91 24.61 2.81
C SER A 212 -3.92 24.51 3.95
N ILE A 213 -4.89 23.62 3.82
CA ILE A 213 -5.87 23.31 4.86
C ILE A 213 -5.15 22.57 5.98
N PRO A 214 -5.23 23.08 7.23
CA PRO A 214 -4.40 22.57 8.32
C PRO A 214 -4.84 21.23 8.88
N THR A 215 -6.15 20.94 8.86
CA THR A 215 -6.77 19.75 9.44
C THR A 215 -8.00 19.35 8.66
N ASP A 216 -8.47 18.12 8.84
CA ASP A 216 -9.75 17.71 8.29
C ASP A 216 -10.90 18.44 8.96
N GLY A 217 -11.95 18.76 8.20
CA GLY A 217 -13.07 19.51 8.75
C GLY A 217 -14.20 19.71 7.77
N ILE A 218 -15.18 20.52 8.20
CA ILE A 218 -16.36 20.92 7.44
C ILE A 218 -16.35 22.42 7.25
N ILE A 219 -16.63 22.90 6.03
CA ILE A 219 -16.74 24.33 5.76
C ILE A 219 -17.98 24.87 6.47
N VAL A 220 -17.78 25.75 7.44
CA VAL A 220 -18.88 26.44 8.15
C VAL A 220 -19.21 27.80 7.54
N GLN A 221 -18.26 28.43 6.84
CA GLN A 221 -18.43 29.69 6.17
C GLN A 221 -17.55 29.80 4.92
N GLY A 222 -18.10 30.34 3.84
CA GLY A 222 -17.42 30.57 2.57
C GLY A 222 -17.70 29.50 1.53
N GLN A 223 -17.18 29.73 0.33
CA GLN A 223 -17.18 28.78 -0.79
C GLN A 223 -15.85 28.92 -1.54
N THR A 224 -15.35 27.81 -2.07
CA THR A 224 -14.04 27.81 -2.71
C THR A 224 -13.89 26.65 -3.70
N SER A 225 -12.82 26.71 -4.50
CA SER A 225 -12.32 25.55 -5.25
C SER A 225 -11.07 25.01 -4.56
N ILE A 226 -11.06 23.75 -4.18
CA ILE A 226 -9.95 23.12 -3.47
C ILE A 226 -9.14 22.26 -4.43
N ASP A 227 -7.83 22.39 -4.36
CA ASP A 227 -6.88 21.50 -5.04
C ASP A 227 -6.51 20.36 -4.10
N GLU A 228 -7.12 19.22 -4.31
CA GLU A 228 -6.88 17.98 -3.55
C GLU A 228 -5.84 17.08 -4.22
N SER A 229 -5.17 17.55 -5.30
CA SER A 229 -4.29 16.74 -6.15
C SER A 229 -3.13 16.07 -5.42
N LEU A 230 -2.61 16.72 -4.40
CA LEU A 230 -1.50 16.21 -3.59
C LEU A 230 -1.93 15.11 -2.62
N VAL A 231 -3.21 15.08 -2.23
CA VAL A 231 -3.79 14.11 -1.30
C VAL A 231 -4.50 12.99 -2.05
N THR A 232 -5.34 13.35 -3.03
CA THR A 232 -6.15 12.40 -3.79
C THR A 232 -5.52 12.00 -5.13
N GLY A 233 -4.56 12.78 -5.64
CA GLY A 233 -3.96 12.59 -6.96
C GLY A 233 -4.83 13.11 -8.13
N GLU A 234 -5.93 13.82 -7.85
CA GLU A 234 -6.78 14.44 -8.90
C GLU A 234 -6.27 15.82 -9.29
N SER A 235 -6.01 16.03 -10.59
CA SER A 235 -5.53 17.32 -11.09
C SER A 235 -6.63 18.39 -11.19
N LYS A 236 -7.89 18.03 -11.01
CA LYS A 236 -9.02 18.93 -11.15
C LYS A 236 -9.42 19.49 -9.80
N LYS A 237 -9.47 20.82 -9.71
CA LYS A 237 -9.99 21.51 -8.52
C LYS A 237 -11.45 21.19 -8.29
N VAL A 238 -11.80 20.83 -7.06
CA VAL A 238 -13.16 20.49 -6.63
C VAL A 238 -13.83 21.72 -6.04
N GLN A 239 -15.04 22.07 -6.51
CA GLN A 239 -15.83 23.12 -5.89
C GLN A 239 -16.39 22.64 -4.57
N LYS A 240 -16.22 23.43 -3.52
CA LYS A 240 -16.70 23.13 -2.16
C LYS A 240 -17.50 24.32 -1.64
N ASN A 241 -18.64 24.00 -1.06
CA ASN A 241 -19.59 24.93 -0.48
C ASN A 241 -19.68 24.77 1.04
N GLN A 242 -20.49 25.57 1.69
CA GLN A 242 -20.80 25.39 3.10
C GLN A 242 -21.40 23.99 3.36
N ASN A 243 -20.97 23.34 4.42
CA ASN A 243 -21.24 21.96 4.84
C ASN A 243 -20.50 20.86 4.06
N ASP A 244 -19.65 21.20 3.10
CA ASP A 244 -18.80 20.19 2.44
C ASP A 244 -17.57 19.87 3.30
N ASN A 245 -17.15 18.62 3.22
CA ASN A 245 -15.92 18.14 3.88
C ASN A 245 -14.68 18.63 3.14
N VAL A 246 -13.63 18.92 3.90
CA VAL A 246 -12.30 19.27 3.41
C VAL A 246 -11.24 18.40 4.09
N ILE A 247 -10.18 18.10 3.36
CA ILE A 247 -9.09 17.22 3.80
C ILE A 247 -7.85 18.06 4.11
N GLY A 248 -7.22 17.81 5.26
CA GLY A 248 -5.95 18.42 5.65
C GLY A 248 -4.85 18.14 4.62
N GLY A 249 -4.01 19.14 4.32
CA GLY A 249 -2.99 19.07 3.28
C GLY A 249 -3.45 19.49 1.87
N SER A 250 -4.76 19.64 1.63
CA SER A 250 -5.29 20.19 0.38
C SER A 250 -5.06 21.69 0.31
N ILE A 251 -5.02 22.26 -0.90
CA ILE A 251 -4.76 23.70 -1.09
C ILE A 251 -6.09 24.43 -1.39
N ASN A 252 -6.40 25.44 -0.57
CA ASN A 252 -7.52 26.32 -0.80
C ASN A 252 -7.27 27.20 -2.04
N GLY A 253 -8.10 27.11 -3.06
CA GLY A 253 -7.87 27.78 -4.35
C GLY A 253 -8.31 29.22 -4.39
N SER A 254 -9.55 29.52 -3.98
CA SER A 254 -10.15 30.85 -4.12
C SER A 254 -11.02 31.19 -2.92
N GLY A 255 -10.95 32.45 -2.47
CA GLY A 255 -11.72 32.90 -1.32
C GLY A 255 -11.12 32.44 0.03
N THR A 256 -11.63 33.06 1.10
CA THR A 256 -11.32 32.65 2.47
C THR A 256 -12.47 31.80 2.98
N ILE A 257 -12.14 30.66 3.57
CA ILE A 257 -13.10 29.74 4.18
C ILE A 257 -12.84 29.61 5.68
N GLN A 258 -13.89 29.31 6.44
CA GLN A 258 -13.77 28.87 7.82
C GLN A 258 -14.16 27.39 7.89
N VAL A 259 -13.29 26.61 8.48
CA VAL A 259 -13.42 25.16 8.59
C VAL A 259 -13.57 24.80 10.06
N LYS A 260 -14.63 24.08 10.41
CA LYS A 260 -14.81 23.46 11.71
C LYS A 260 -14.05 22.14 11.70
N VAL A 261 -13.11 21.98 12.59
CA VAL A 261 -12.22 20.84 12.71
C VAL A 261 -12.98 19.58 13.12
N THR A 262 -12.85 18.49 12.38
CA THR A 262 -13.48 17.20 12.68
C THR A 262 -12.47 16.15 13.14
N ALA A 263 -11.21 16.23 12.69
CA ALA A 263 -10.16 15.30 13.11
C ALA A 263 -8.81 16.00 13.19
N VAL A 264 -7.98 15.62 14.16
CA VAL A 264 -6.66 16.20 14.42
C VAL A 264 -5.61 15.12 14.68
N GLY A 265 -4.33 15.41 14.40
CA GLY A 265 -3.22 14.54 14.75
C GLY A 265 -3.29 13.16 14.07
N GLU A 266 -3.30 12.09 14.88
CA GLU A 266 -3.33 10.70 14.39
C GLU A 266 -4.68 10.31 13.78
N ASP A 267 -5.76 10.97 14.18
CA ASP A 267 -7.11 10.72 13.66
C ASP A 267 -7.36 11.39 12.31
N GLY A 268 -6.48 12.29 11.88
CA GLY A 268 -6.58 12.96 10.58
C GLY A 268 -6.33 11.99 9.43
N TYR A 269 -7.10 12.16 8.34
CA TYR A 269 -7.06 11.34 7.13
C TYR A 269 -5.64 11.08 6.61
N LEU A 270 -4.82 12.13 6.48
CA LEU A 270 -3.45 11.99 5.98
C LEU A 270 -2.58 11.14 6.92
N SER A 271 -2.77 11.27 8.24
CA SER A 271 -2.05 10.48 9.24
C SER A 271 -2.47 9.02 9.21
N GLN A 272 -3.76 8.73 9.05
CA GLN A 272 -4.28 7.37 8.88
C GLN A 272 -3.72 6.72 7.61
N VAL A 273 -3.75 7.42 6.47
CA VAL A 273 -3.15 6.94 5.21
C VAL A 273 -1.66 6.63 5.39
N MET A 274 -0.90 7.52 6.05
CA MET A 274 0.51 7.29 6.35
C MET A 274 0.73 6.09 7.27
N GLY A 275 -0.13 5.91 8.27
CA GLY A 275 -0.12 4.75 9.18
C GLY A 275 -0.29 3.43 8.42
N LEU A 276 -1.31 3.35 7.55
CA LEU A 276 -1.59 2.17 6.73
C LEU A 276 -0.44 1.83 5.77
N VAL A 277 0.13 2.85 5.12
CA VAL A 277 1.27 2.64 4.21
C VAL A 277 2.52 2.21 4.97
N ASN A 278 2.79 2.77 6.15
CA ASN A 278 3.89 2.34 7.01
C ASN A 278 3.69 0.89 7.49
N GLN A 279 2.48 0.52 7.89
CA GLN A 279 2.14 -0.86 8.26
C GLN A 279 2.39 -1.80 7.08
N ALA A 280 1.87 -1.46 5.90
CA ALA A 280 2.11 -2.23 4.68
C ALA A 280 3.60 -2.36 4.32
N GLN A 281 4.44 -1.37 4.64
CA GLN A 281 5.88 -1.44 4.40
C GLN A 281 6.61 -2.37 5.36
N ASN A 282 6.06 -2.66 6.53
CA ASN A 282 6.67 -3.55 7.52
C ASN A 282 6.32 -5.03 7.29
N ASP A 283 5.22 -5.33 6.62
CA ASP A 283 4.81 -6.71 6.34
C ASP A 283 5.57 -7.28 5.14
N LYS A 284 6.09 -8.51 5.26
CA LYS A 284 6.79 -9.19 4.19
C LYS A 284 5.80 -9.91 3.27
N SER A 285 5.95 -9.72 1.96
CA SER A 285 5.20 -10.48 0.96
C SER A 285 5.70 -11.93 0.82
N SER A 286 4.88 -12.79 0.20
CA SER A 286 5.26 -14.19 -0.09
C SER A 286 6.51 -14.27 -0.96
N ALA A 287 6.68 -13.36 -1.92
CA ALA A 287 7.86 -13.26 -2.76
C ALA A 287 9.12 -12.87 -1.96
N GLU A 288 9.01 -11.96 -0.99
CA GLU A 288 10.12 -11.61 -0.08
C GLU A 288 10.55 -12.81 0.77
N LEU A 289 9.58 -13.57 1.31
CA LEU A 289 9.86 -14.79 2.07
C LEU A 289 10.53 -15.87 1.22
N LEU A 290 10.13 -16.00 -0.06
CA LEU A 290 10.77 -16.90 -1.01
C LEU A 290 12.20 -16.46 -1.32
N SER A 291 12.43 -15.17 -1.53
CA SER A 291 13.76 -14.59 -1.76
C SER A 291 14.71 -14.89 -0.59
N ASP A 292 14.24 -14.74 0.65
CA ASP A 292 15.02 -15.05 1.85
C ASP A 292 15.41 -16.53 1.89
N LYS A 293 14.50 -17.45 1.53
CA LYS A 293 14.79 -18.90 1.43
C LYS A 293 15.83 -19.19 0.35
N VAL A 294 15.69 -18.57 -0.82
CA VAL A 294 16.65 -18.73 -1.94
C VAL A 294 18.03 -18.22 -1.54
N ALA A 295 18.12 -17.08 -0.83
CA ALA A 295 19.38 -16.56 -0.32
C ALA A 295 20.06 -17.55 0.64
N GLY A 296 19.30 -18.21 1.51
CA GLY A 296 19.82 -19.28 2.38
C GLY A 296 20.34 -20.48 1.60
N TYR A 297 19.65 -20.94 0.55
CA TYR A 297 20.16 -22.03 -0.32
C TYR A 297 21.42 -21.62 -1.06
N LEU A 298 21.52 -20.39 -1.54
CA LEU A 298 22.71 -19.86 -2.20
C LEU A 298 23.92 -19.85 -1.25
N PHE A 299 23.71 -19.59 0.04
CA PHE A 299 24.78 -19.68 1.05
C PHE A 299 25.41 -21.09 1.07
N TYR A 300 24.58 -22.14 1.25
CA TYR A 300 25.09 -23.51 1.30
C TYR A 300 25.70 -23.93 -0.03
N PHE A 301 25.14 -23.51 -1.15
CA PHE A 301 25.68 -23.75 -2.47
C PHE A 301 27.06 -23.10 -2.63
N ALA A 302 27.19 -21.82 -2.26
CA ALA A 302 28.46 -21.09 -2.34
C ALA A 302 29.57 -21.73 -1.52
N VAL A 303 29.26 -22.10 -0.26
CA VAL A 303 30.22 -22.76 0.63
C VAL A 303 30.62 -24.12 0.05
N SER A 304 29.67 -24.92 -0.41
CA SER A 304 29.95 -26.24 -1.00
C SER A 304 30.81 -26.14 -2.24
N VAL A 305 30.46 -25.26 -3.20
CA VAL A 305 31.25 -25.04 -4.43
C VAL A 305 32.64 -24.49 -4.10
N GLY A 306 32.74 -23.55 -3.16
CA GLY A 306 34.01 -22.99 -2.72
C GLY A 306 34.94 -24.03 -2.13
N VAL A 307 34.44 -24.88 -1.21
CA VAL A 307 35.23 -25.95 -0.61
C VAL A 307 35.62 -27.00 -1.64
N ILE A 308 34.71 -27.41 -2.52
CA ILE A 308 35.01 -28.34 -3.62
C ILE A 308 36.10 -27.76 -4.53
N SER A 309 35.97 -26.50 -4.93
CA SER A 309 36.96 -25.81 -5.74
C SER A 309 38.33 -25.78 -5.06
N PHE A 310 38.39 -25.46 -3.79
CA PHE A 310 39.62 -25.47 -3.00
C PHE A 310 40.29 -26.86 -3.02
N ILE A 311 39.54 -27.91 -2.73
CA ILE A 311 40.06 -29.29 -2.73
C ILE A 311 40.55 -29.70 -4.12
N VAL A 312 39.79 -29.43 -5.16
CA VAL A 312 40.16 -29.79 -6.54
C VAL A 312 41.43 -29.08 -6.96
N TRP A 313 41.58 -27.79 -6.69
CA TRP A 313 42.78 -27.04 -7.10
C TRP A 313 44.02 -27.41 -6.28
N ILE A 314 43.89 -27.78 -5.00
CA ILE A 314 44.99 -28.37 -4.21
C ILE A 314 45.46 -29.68 -4.85
N LEU A 315 44.54 -30.53 -5.30
CA LEU A 315 44.87 -31.79 -5.92
C LEU A 315 45.48 -31.65 -7.32
N ILE A 316 45.11 -30.62 -8.10
CA ILE A 316 45.60 -30.42 -9.46
C ILE A 316 46.92 -29.69 -9.50
N GLN A 317 47.07 -28.59 -8.74
CA GLN A 317 48.25 -27.69 -8.83
C GLN A 317 49.16 -27.78 -7.60
N ASN A 318 48.69 -28.35 -6.49
CA ASN A 318 49.40 -28.38 -5.20
C ASN A 318 49.81 -26.95 -4.72
N ASP A 319 48.99 -25.95 -5.09
CA ASP A 319 49.17 -24.54 -4.79
C ASP A 319 48.05 -24.06 -3.87
N VAL A 320 48.38 -23.78 -2.63
CA VAL A 320 47.44 -23.36 -1.58
C VAL A 320 46.94 -21.96 -1.85
N ASP A 321 47.78 -21.06 -2.35
CA ASP A 321 47.46 -19.67 -2.61
C ASP A 321 46.38 -19.57 -3.69
N PHE A 322 46.58 -20.27 -4.81
CA PHE A 322 45.61 -20.33 -5.91
C PHE A 322 44.30 -20.99 -5.49
N ALA A 323 44.36 -22.10 -4.75
CA ALA A 323 43.17 -22.80 -4.29
C ALA A 323 42.33 -21.95 -3.32
N LEU A 324 43.00 -21.23 -2.42
CA LEU A 324 42.34 -20.33 -1.44
C LEU A 324 41.72 -19.12 -2.15
N GLU A 325 42.41 -18.56 -3.12
CA GLU A 325 41.87 -17.48 -3.92
C GLU A 325 40.57 -17.90 -4.64
N ARG A 326 40.51 -19.13 -5.19
CA ARG A 326 39.28 -19.67 -5.82
C ARG A 326 38.14 -19.81 -4.79
N LEU A 327 38.47 -20.34 -3.60
CA LEU A 327 37.50 -20.42 -2.51
C LEU A 327 36.92 -19.03 -2.17
N VAL A 328 37.78 -18.04 -1.92
CA VAL A 328 37.35 -16.68 -1.58
C VAL A 328 36.53 -16.05 -2.71
N THR A 329 37.00 -16.19 -3.97
CA THR A 329 36.29 -15.67 -5.15
C THR A 329 34.91 -16.24 -5.28
N VAL A 330 34.73 -17.57 -5.08
CA VAL A 330 33.40 -18.22 -5.12
C VAL A 330 32.51 -17.69 -4.01
N LEU A 331 33.01 -17.57 -2.77
CA LEU A 331 32.23 -17.06 -1.64
C LEU A 331 31.76 -15.62 -1.88
N VAL A 332 32.62 -14.76 -2.42
CA VAL A 332 32.32 -13.36 -2.72
C VAL A 332 31.30 -13.24 -3.85
N ILE A 333 31.52 -13.91 -4.98
CA ILE A 333 30.70 -13.74 -6.18
C ILE A 333 29.31 -14.39 -6.03
N ALA A 334 29.23 -15.47 -5.27
CA ALA A 334 27.97 -16.16 -5.00
C ALA A 334 27.11 -15.45 -3.93
N CYS A 335 27.62 -14.35 -3.34
CA CYS A 335 26.89 -13.56 -2.35
C CYS A 335 25.58 -13.00 -2.96
N PRO A 336 24.41 -13.30 -2.36
CA PRO A 336 23.11 -12.86 -2.88
C PRO A 336 22.77 -11.40 -2.56
N HIS A 337 23.77 -10.50 -2.57
CA HIS A 337 23.61 -9.10 -2.15
C HIS A 337 22.49 -8.37 -2.90
N ALA A 338 22.48 -8.44 -4.23
CA ALA A 338 21.45 -7.81 -5.05
C ALA A 338 20.06 -8.45 -4.87
N LEU A 339 20.02 -9.74 -4.46
CA LEU A 339 18.75 -10.45 -4.23
C LEU A 339 17.98 -9.91 -3.03
N GLY A 340 18.69 -9.54 -1.94
CA GLY A 340 18.09 -8.94 -0.75
C GLY A 340 17.41 -7.60 -1.02
N LEU A 341 17.84 -6.87 -2.06
CA LEU A 341 17.27 -5.60 -2.49
C LEU A 341 16.21 -5.75 -3.60
N ALA A 342 16.26 -6.86 -4.36
CA ALA A 342 15.52 -7.04 -5.60
C ALA A 342 14.00 -6.87 -5.46
N ILE A 343 13.41 -7.41 -4.41
CA ILE A 343 11.97 -7.37 -4.14
C ILE A 343 11.60 -6.16 -3.27
N PRO A 344 12.23 -5.93 -2.09
CA PRO A 344 11.83 -4.84 -1.20
C PRO A 344 11.83 -3.46 -1.87
N LEU A 345 12.81 -3.19 -2.74
CA LEU A 345 12.88 -1.90 -3.42
C LEU A 345 11.76 -1.70 -4.45
N VAL A 346 11.42 -2.75 -5.21
CA VAL A 346 10.31 -2.71 -6.17
C VAL A 346 8.98 -2.55 -5.43
N THR A 347 8.81 -3.25 -4.32
CA THR A 347 7.60 -3.19 -3.48
C THR A 347 7.43 -1.79 -2.86
N ALA A 348 8.48 -1.24 -2.26
CA ALA A 348 8.46 0.11 -1.70
C ALA A 348 8.12 1.15 -2.77
N ARG A 349 8.71 1.01 -3.97
CA ARG A 349 8.41 1.90 -5.11
C ARG A 349 6.98 1.74 -5.60
N SER A 350 6.46 0.51 -5.67
CA SER A 350 5.07 0.22 -6.05
C SER A 350 4.08 0.85 -5.08
N THR A 351 4.29 0.65 -3.77
CA THR A 351 3.45 1.25 -2.72
C THR A 351 3.46 2.78 -2.79
N SER A 352 4.64 3.38 -3.02
CA SER A 352 4.78 4.83 -3.20
C SER A 352 4.03 5.34 -4.44
N ILE A 353 4.14 4.65 -5.59
CA ILE A 353 3.40 5.00 -6.80
C ILE A 353 1.89 4.84 -6.58
N GLY A 354 1.47 3.76 -5.93
CA GLY A 354 0.08 3.52 -5.56
C GLY A 354 -0.48 4.68 -4.75
N ALA A 355 0.16 5.01 -3.62
CA ALA A 355 -0.28 6.07 -2.72
C ALA A 355 -0.40 7.43 -3.43
N HIS A 356 0.56 7.82 -4.27
CA HIS A 356 0.48 9.06 -5.07
C HIS A 356 -0.69 9.09 -6.08
N ASN A 357 -1.21 7.93 -6.46
CA ASN A 357 -2.34 7.81 -7.38
C ASN A 357 -3.66 7.48 -6.68
N GLY A 358 -3.71 7.61 -5.34
CA GLY A 358 -4.91 7.32 -4.57
C GLY A 358 -5.20 5.83 -4.38
N LEU A 359 -4.19 4.97 -4.54
CA LEU A 359 -4.27 3.53 -4.32
C LEU A 359 -3.50 3.18 -3.04
N ILE A 360 -4.19 2.96 -1.93
CA ILE A 360 -3.56 2.57 -0.66
C ILE A 360 -3.52 1.05 -0.60
N ILE A 361 -2.32 0.48 -0.69
CA ILE A 361 -2.08 -0.96 -0.63
C ILE A 361 -1.79 -1.33 0.83
N LYS A 362 -2.76 -1.89 1.57
CA LYS A 362 -2.60 -2.38 2.95
C LYS A 362 -1.87 -3.72 2.98
N ASN A 363 -2.21 -4.61 2.06
CA ASN A 363 -1.63 -5.95 1.99
C ASN A 363 -0.83 -6.11 0.71
N ARG A 364 0.48 -6.33 0.84
CA ARG A 364 1.40 -6.52 -0.29
C ARG A 364 1.15 -7.80 -1.07
N GLU A 365 0.64 -8.84 -0.41
CA GLU A 365 0.30 -10.10 -1.06
C GLU A 365 -0.77 -9.91 -2.13
N SER A 366 -1.68 -8.93 -1.95
CA SER A 366 -2.69 -8.57 -2.93
C SER A 366 -2.11 -8.14 -4.28
N VAL A 367 -0.90 -7.55 -4.30
CA VAL A 367 -0.19 -7.20 -5.54
C VAL A 367 0.23 -8.46 -6.30
N GLU A 368 0.60 -9.54 -5.58
CA GLU A 368 0.98 -10.81 -6.17
C GLU A 368 -0.26 -11.58 -6.67
N ILE A 369 -1.32 -11.64 -5.86
CA ILE A 369 -2.57 -12.31 -6.18
C ILE A 369 -3.27 -11.67 -7.39
N ALA A 370 -3.17 -10.35 -7.55
CA ALA A 370 -3.81 -9.59 -8.62
C ALA A 370 -3.48 -10.06 -10.04
N GLN A 371 -2.36 -10.78 -10.24
CA GLN A 371 -2.01 -11.38 -11.53
C GLN A 371 -2.88 -12.58 -11.91
N HIS A 372 -3.52 -13.20 -10.93
CA HIS A 372 -4.24 -14.45 -11.06
C HIS A 372 -5.75 -14.29 -10.81
N ILE A 373 -6.26 -13.05 -10.85
CA ILE A 373 -7.68 -12.77 -10.67
C ILE A 373 -8.46 -13.23 -11.91
N ASP A 374 -9.47 -14.05 -11.65
CA ASP A 374 -10.40 -14.56 -12.68
C ASP A 374 -11.67 -13.71 -12.74
N TYR A 375 -12.16 -13.28 -11.57
CA TYR A 375 -13.43 -12.56 -11.43
C TYR A 375 -13.25 -11.28 -10.61
N VAL A 376 -13.88 -10.20 -11.09
CA VAL A 376 -14.04 -8.94 -10.32
C VAL A 376 -15.53 -8.78 -10.02
N MET A 377 -15.89 -9.03 -8.76
CA MET A 377 -17.24 -8.83 -8.25
C MET A 377 -17.38 -7.41 -7.72
N MET A 378 -18.44 -6.74 -8.10
CA MET A 378 -18.63 -5.32 -7.79
C MET A 378 -20.03 -5.10 -7.24
N ASP A 379 -20.12 -4.37 -6.13
CA ASP A 379 -21.41 -3.82 -5.74
C ASP A 379 -21.89 -2.81 -6.78
N LYS A 380 -23.20 -2.66 -6.93
CA LYS A 380 -23.76 -1.69 -7.85
C LYS A 380 -23.65 -0.27 -7.29
N THR A 381 -24.28 -0.05 -6.11
CA THR A 381 -24.53 1.28 -5.56
C THR A 381 -23.24 1.92 -5.00
N GLY A 382 -22.93 3.16 -5.42
CA GLY A 382 -21.71 3.84 -4.98
C GLY A 382 -20.41 3.30 -5.60
N THR A 383 -20.41 2.09 -6.14
CA THR A 383 -19.26 1.45 -6.82
C THR A 383 -19.34 1.66 -8.33
N LEU A 384 -20.29 1.03 -9.00
CA LEU A 384 -20.52 1.18 -10.45
C LEU A 384 -21.32 2.43 -10.79
N THR A 385 -22.08 2.94 -9.83
CA THR A 385 -22.94 4.11 -9.93
C THR A 385 -22.46 5.21 -8.97
N GLU A 386 -22.99 6.43 -9.15
CA GLU A 386 -22.58 7.60 -8.33
C GLU A 386 -22.98 7.46 -6.85
N GLY A 387 -23.91 6.56 -6.52
CA GLY A 387 -24.47 6.42 -5.17
C GLY A 387 -25.47 7.52 -4.82
N ASN A 388 -25.73 8.42 -5.76
CA ASN A 388 -26.66 9.53 -5.63
C ASN A 388 -27.87 9.30 -6.51
N PHE A 389 -29.01 9.08 -5.90
CA PHE A 389 -30.24 8.99 -6.65
C PHE A 389 -30.62 10.36 -7.21
N SER A 390 -31.05 10.39 -8.47
CA SER A 390 -31.60 11.56 -9.12
C SER A 390 -33.00 11.28 -9.65
N VAL A 391 -33.87 12.30 -9.63
CA VAL A 391 -35.19 12.21 -10.22
C VAL A 391 -35.05 12.36 -11.74
N ASN A 392 -35.31 11.26 -12.47
CA ASN A 392 -35.22 11.21 -13.92
C ASN A 392 -36.54 11.45 -14.62
N HIS A 393 -37.66 11.10 -13.96
CA HIS A 393 -39.01 11.31 -14.47
C HIS A 393 -40.00 11.52 -13.34
N TYR A 394 -40.97 12.38 -13.51
CA TYR A 394 -42.12 12.53 -12.65
C TYR A 394 -43.33 13.03 -13.44
N GLU A 395 -44.51 12.52 -13.13
CA GLU A 395 -45.70 12.73 -13.94
C GLU A 395 -46.96 12.69 -13.08
N SER A 396 -47.91 13.58 -13.42
CA SER A 396 -49.29 13.55 -12.87
C SER A 396 -50.21 12.71 -13.75
N PHE A 397 -50.99 11.87 -13.13
CA PHE A 397 -52.05 11.07 -13.81
C PHE A 397 -53.42 11.71 -13.69
N LYS A 398 -53.54 12.84 -12.98
CA LYS A 398 -54.75 13.65 -12.89
C LYS A 398 -54.64 14.94 -13.73
N ASN A 399 -55.63 15.21 -14.58
CA ASN A 399 -55.63 16.39 -15.44
C ASN A 399 -55.75 17.73 -14.70
N ASP A 400 -56.21 17.71 -13.47
CA ASP A 400 -56.34 18.86 -12.56
C ASP A 400 -55.13 19.14 -11.68
N LEU A 401 -54.11 18.28 -11.71
CA LEU A 401 -52.89 18.42 -10.97
C LEU A 401 -51.69 18.57 -11.91
N SER A 402 -50.86 19.58 -11.66
CA SER A 402 -49.61 19.75 -12.39
C SER A 402 -48.55 18.78 -11.93
N ASN A 403 -47.56 18.51 -12.79
CA ASN A 403 -46.40 17.70 -12.40
C ASN A 403 -45.68 18.31 -11.18
N ASP A 404 -45.57 19.64 -11.11
CA ASP A 404 -44.95 20.32 -9.95
C ASP A 404 -45.74 20.13 -8.66
N THR A 405 -47.08 19.98 -8.75
CA THR A 405 -47.92 19.65 -7.60
C THR A 405 -47.63 18.23 -7.10
N ILE A 406 -47.48 17.27 -8.03
CA ILE A 406 -47.07 15.88 -7.67
C ILE A 406 -45.69 15.90 -7.02
N LEU A 407 -44.72 16.61 -7.57
CA LEU A 407 -43.38 16.73 -6.97
C LEU A 407 -43.42 17.36 -5.59
N SER A 408 -44.28 18.42 -5.40
CA SER A 408 -44.49 19.04 -4.09
C SER A 408 -45.04 18.06 -3.05
N LEU A 409 -46.03 17.23 -3.42
CA LEU A 409 -46.62 16.21 -2.54
C LEU A 409 -45.61 15.13 -2.17
N PHE A 410 -44.81 14.61 -3.15
CA PHE A 410 -43.72 13.69 -2.86
C PHE A 410 -42.69 14.30 -1.92
N ALA A 411 -42.20 15.52 -2.21
CA ALA A 411 -41.22 16.20 -1.40
C ALA A 411 -41.73 16.50 0.03
N SER A 412 -43.04 16.81 0.17
CA SER A 412 -43.68 17.01 1.47
C SER A 412 -43.59 15.72 2.32
N LEU A 413 -44.06 14.58 1.78
CA LEU A 413 -44.04 13.30 2.52
C LEU A 413 -42.62 12.86 2.87
N GLU A 414 -41.68 13.02 1.95
CA GLU A 414 -40.29 12.57 2.11
C GLU A 414 -39.43 13.57 2.92
N SER A 415 -39.96 14.77 3.24
CA SER A 415 -39.18 15.83 3.92
C SER A 415 -38.62 15.45 5.31
N GLN A 416 -39.18 14.42 5.95
CA GLN A 416 -38.78 13.93 7.26
C GLN A 416 -38.00 12.60 7.20
N SER A 417 -37.73 12.08 6.00
CA SER A 417 -37.03 10.83 5.77
C SER A 417 -35.55 11.08 5.46
N ASN A 418 -34.68 10.27 6.08
CA ASN A 418 -33.23 10.26 5.78
C ASN A 418 -32.87 9.22 4.70
N HIS A 419 -33.85 8.60 4.06
CA HIS A 419 -33.58 7.63 3.02
C HIS A 419 -32.97 8.31 1.78
N PRO A 420 -31.96 7.75 1.09
CA PRO A 420 -31.36 8.38 -0.08
C PRO A 420 -32.34 8.77 -1.19
N LEU A 421 -33.36 7.97 -1.44
CA LEU A 421 -34.44 8.30 -2.38
C LEU A 421 -35.26 9.52 -1.92
N ALA A 422 -35.52 9.63 -0.65
CA ALA A 422 -36.25 10.76 -0.08
C ALA A 422 -35.45 12.07 -0.23
N ILE A 423 -34.16 12.03 0.14
CA ILE A 423 -33.26 13.17 0.05
C ILE A 423 -33.22 13.67 -1.41
N SER A 424 -33.09 12.75 -2.38
CA SER A 424 -33.01 13.14 -3.80
C SER A 424 -34.31 13.81 -4.31
N ILE A 425 -35.50 13.39 -3.83
CA ILE A 425 -36.76 14.05 -4.17
C ILE A 425 -36.83 15.48 -3.61
N VAL A 426 -36.48 15.63 -2.35
CA VAL A 426 -36.48 16.91 -1.65
C VAL A 426 -35.48 17.89 -2.30
N ASP A 427 -34.29 17.45 -2.61
CA ASP A 427 -33.27 18.28 -3.26
C ASP A 427 -33.63 18.62 -4.70
N PHE A 428 -34.25 17.68 -5.44
CA PHE A 428 -34.77 17.95 -6.77
C PHE A 428 -35.90 19.01 -6.75
N ALA A 429 -36.83 18.87 -5.80
CA ALA A 429 -37.89 19.89 -5.63
C ALA A 429 -37.31 21.28 -5.32
N LYS A 430 -36.32 21.38 -4.42
CA LYS A 430 -35.59 22.63 -4.14
C LYS A 430 -34.93 23.20 -5.41
N SER A 431 -34.24 22.35 -6.19
CA SER A 431 -33.57 22.76 -7.43
C SER A 431 -34.51 23.32 -8.49
N LYS A 432 -35.74 22.82 -8.52
CA LYS A 432 -36.84 23.31 -9.38
C LYS A 432 -37.59 24.49 -8.82
N ASN A 433 -37.24 24.99 -7.61
CA ASN A 433 -37.97 26.01 -6.86
C ASN A 433 -39.42 25.61 -6.58
N VAL A 434 -39.72 24.32 -6.42
CA VAL A 434 -41.04 23.82 -6.04
C VAL A 434 -41.15 23.88 -4.51
N SER A 435 -42.09 24.67 -4.02
CA SER A 435 -42.37 24.76 -2.59
C SER A 435 -43.14 23.53 -2.11
N PHE A 436 -42.83 23.04 -0.92
CA PHE A 436 -43.52 21.92 -0.27
C PHE A 436 -43.75 22.22 1.22
N THR A 437 -44.73 21.56 1.81
CA THR A 437 -45.17 21.78 3.21
C THR A 437 -44.76 20.61 4.07
N ASN A 438 -44.63 20.85 5.38
CA ASN A 438 -44.41 19.76 6.32
C ASN A 438 -45.68 18.91 6.48
N PRO A 439 -45.61 17.58 6.29
CA PRO A 439 -46.74 16.70 6.45
C PRO A 439 -47.05 16.47 7.96
N GLN A 440 -48.26 16.05 8.25
CA GLN A 440 -48.68 15.62 9.57
C GLN A 440 -48.84 14.08 9.58
N ASP A 441 -48.63 13.48 10.76
CA ASP A 441 -48.86 12.03 11.00
C ASP A 441 -48.19 11.12 9.96
N VAL A 442 -46.91 11.33 9.69
CA VAL A 442 -46.16 10.49 8.76
C VAL A 442 -45.87 9.13 9.40
N ASN A 443 -46.33 8.09 8.73
CA ASN A 443 -46.11 6.70 9.13
C ASN A 443 -45.32 5.94 8.04
N ASN A 444 -44.22 5.28 8.45
CA ASN A 444 -43.49 4.37 7.57
C ASN A 444 -44.18 2.99 7.57
N ILE A 445 -44.51 2.51 6.38
CA ILE A 445 -45.12 1.18 6.17
C ILE A 445 -44.02 0.25 5.66
N PRO A 446 -43.49 -0.68 6.50
CA PRO A 446 -42.38 -1.54 6.12
C PRO A 446 -42.65 -2.32 4.81
N GLY A 447 -41.69 -2.25 3.87
CA GLY A 447 -41.79 -2.93 2.56
C GLY A 447 -42.80 -2.30 1.56
N VAL A 448 -43.45 -1.21 1.91
CA VAL A 448 -44.44 -0.51 1.06
C VAL A 448 -44.01 0.92 0.74
N GLY A 449 -43.77 1.74 1.77
CA GLY A 449 -43.43 3.15 1.59
C GLY A 449 -43.91 4.02 2.76
N LEU A 450 -44.41 5.23 2.48
CA LEU A 450 -44.81 6.24 3.46
C LEU A 450 -46.29 6.59 3.31
N GLU A 451 -46.93 6.94 4.43
CA GLU A 451 -48.27 7.52 4.45
C GLU A 451 -48.27 8.77 5.36
N GLY A 452 -48.95 9.83 4.95
CA GLY A 452 -49.02 11.05 5.75
C GLY A 452 -50.16 11.95 5.33
N LEU A 453 -50.46 12.94 6.18
CA LEU A 453 -51.53 13.90 6.00
C LEU A 453 -50.96 15.24 5.50
N ILE A 454 -51.44 15.72 4.34
CA ILE A 454 -51.12 17.03 3.79
C ILE A 454 -52.43 17.74 3.48
N ASP A 455 -52.66 18.93 4.02
CA ASP A 455 -53.88 19.74 3.83
C ASP A 455 -55.18 18.94 4.09
N ASN A 456 -55.22 18.18 5.18
CA ASN A 456 -56.32 17.31 5.61
C ASN A 456 -56.68 16.18 4.61
N LYS A 457 -55.79 15.84 3.72
CA LYS A 457 -55.91 14.68 2.82
C LYS A 457 -54.78 13.66 3.10
N THR A 458 -55.12 12.38 3.05
CA THR A 458 -54.16 11.33 3.24
C THR A 458 -53.52 10.94 1.91
N TYR A 459 -52.19 11.06 1.86
CA TYR A 459 -51.39 10.62 0.71
C TYR A 459 -50.47 9.47 1.11
N LYS A 460 -50.23 8.58 0.15
CA LYS A 460 -49.36 7.42 0.36
C LYS A 460 -48.36 7.28 -0.80
N ILE A 461 -47.08 7.14 -0.48
CA ILE A 461 -46.04 6.76 -1.42
C ILE A 461 -45.87 5.25 -1.36
N THR A 462 -45.90 4.55 -2.50
CA THR A 462 -45.84 3.09 -2.57
C THR A 462 -45.01 2.63 -3.75
N ASN A 463 -44.64 1.33 -3.74
CA ASN A 463 -44.03 0.63 -4.87
C ASN A 463 -45.09 -0.09 -5.72
N VAL A 464 -44.67 -0.60 -6.88
CA VAL A 464 -45.55 -1.35 -7.80
C VAL A 464 -46.18 -2.60 -7.18
N SER A 465 -45.45 -3.33 -6.32
CA SER A 465 -45.94 -4.52 -5.65
C SER A 465 -47.16 -4.25 -4.78
N TYR A 466 -47.22 -3.05 -4.17
CA TYR A 466 -48.42 -2.63 -3.43
C TYR A 466 -49.59 -2.38 -4.34
N LEU A 467 -49.38 -1.77 -5.54
CA LEU A 467 -50.43 -1.51 -6.53
C LEU A 467 -51.03 -2.85 -7.03
N ASP A 468 -50.19 -3.81 -7.37
CA ASP A 468 -50.59 -5.15 -7.83
C ASP A 468 -51.41 -5.88 -6.77
N LYS A 469 -50.93 -5.85 -5.49
CA LYS A 469 -51.62 -6.50 -4.39
C LYS A 469 -53.00 -5.92 -4.12
N HIS A 470 -53.20 -4.62 -4.34
CA HIS A 470 -54.44 -3.90 -4.10
C HIS A 470 -55.25 -3.69 -5.39
N LYS A 471 -54.77 -4.23 -6.55
CA LYS A 471 -55.39 -4.12 -7.88
C LYS A 471 -55.65 -2.66 -8.27
N LEU A 472 -54.72 -1.77 -8.00
CA LEU A 472 -54.77 -0.39 -8.41
C LEU A 472 -54.22 -0.24 -9.83
N ASN A 473 -54.88 0.55 -10.67
CA ASN A 473 -54.44 0.75 -12.05
C ASN A 473 -53.26 1.68 -12.14
N TYR A 474 -52.25 1.32 -12.91
CA TYR A 474 -51.12 2.14 -13.29
C TYR A 474 -50.75 1.88 -14.76
N ASP A 475 -49.88 2.72 -15.33
CA ASP A 475 -49.35 2.56 -16.68
C ASP A 475 -48.17 1.55 -16.67
N ASP A 476 -48.46 0.29 -17.05
CA ASP A 476 -47.49 -0.81 -17.07
C ASP A 476 -46.42 -0.62 -18.16
N ASP A 477 -46.78 -0.01 -19.29
CA ASP A 477 -45.84 0.24 -20.39
C ASP A 477 -44.82 1.32 -19.96
N LEU A 478 -45.29 2.38 -19.30
CA LEU A 478 -44.43 3.44 -18.75
C LEU A 478 -43.54 2.90 -17.60
N PHE A 479 -44.13 2.08 -16.70
CA PHE A 479 -43.37 1.40 -15.66
C PHE A 479 -42.24 0.56 -16.26
N THR A 480 -42.56 -0.33 -17.19
CA THR A 480 -41.59 -1.21 -17.84
C THR A 480 -40.49 -0.41 -18.54
N LYS A 481 -40.85 0.66 -19.25
CA LYS A 481 -39.87 1.54 -19.92
C LYS A 481 -38.93 2.20 -18.95
N LEU A 482 -39.43 2.76 -17.86
CA LEU A 482 -38.58 3.47 -16.85
C LEU A 482 -37.76 2.49 -16.02
N ALA A 483 -38.32 1.33 -15.67
CA ALA A 483 -37.61 0.27 -14.98
C ALA A 483 -36.45 -0.30 -15.85
N GLN A 484 -36.66 -0.46 -17.16
CA GLN A 484 -35.60 -0.86 -18.12
C GLN A 484 -34.50 0.19 -18.26
N GLN A 485 -34.74 1.44 -17.83
CA GLN A 485 -33.72 2.50 -17.74
C GLN A 485 -33.00 2.52 -16.38
N GLY A 486 -33.21 1.51 -15.54
CA GLY A 486 -32.53 1.42 -14.23
C GLY A 486 -33.14 2.27 -13.13
N ASN A 487 -34.41 2.74 -13.30
CA ASN A 487 -35.05 3.57 -12.29
C ASN A 487 -35.83 2.75 -11.28
N SER A 488 -35.77 3.18 -10.02
CA SER A 488 -36.74 2.82 -8.98
C SER A 488 -37.96 3.73 -9.11
N ILE A 489 -39.15 3.15 -9.10
CA ILE A 489 -40.40 3.88 -9.36
C ILE A 489 -41.28 3.84 -8.11
N SER A 490 -41.69 5.04 -7.68
CA SER A 490 -42.63 5.24 -6.59
C SER A 490 -43.91 5.91 -7.10
N TYR A 491 -45.03 5.46 -6.57
CA TYR A 491 -46.36 5.97 -6.92
C TYR A 491 -46.99 6.73 -5.76
N LEU A 492 -47.65 7.82 -6.08
CA LEU A 492 -48.42 8.63 -5.13
C LEU A 492 -49.92 8.24 -5.24
N ILE A 493 -50.50 7.91 -4.10
CA ILE A 493 -51.93 7.47 -4.00
C ILE A 493 -52.68 8.47 -3.15
N GLU A 494 -53.87 8.89 -3.61
CA GLU A 494 -54.92 9.61 -2.90
C GLU A 494 -56.22 8.81 -2.99
N ASP A 495 -56.93 8.57 -1.89
CA ASP A 495 -58.21 7.87 -1.87
C ASP A 495 -58.27 6.57 -2.72
N GLN A 496 -57.22 5.71 -2.63
CA GLN A 496 -57.05 4.50 -3.41
C GLN A 496 -56.93 4.70 -4.94
N GLN A 497 -56.64 5.89 -5.38
CA GLN A 497 -56.32 6.18 -6.79
C GLN A 497 -54.86 6.58 -6.91
N VAL A 498 -54.19 6.06 -7.93
CA VAL A 498 -52.84 6.51 -8.31
C VAL A 498 -52.97 7.87 -8.98
N ILE A 499 -52.38 8.91 -8.39
CA ILE A 499 -52.45 10.29 -8.86
C ILE A 499 -51.20 10.75 -9.55
N GLY A 500 -50.07 10.08 -9.37
CA GLY A 500 -48.79 10.41 -10.01
C GLY A 500 -47.73 9.42 -9.69
N MET A 501 -46.60 9.59 -10.34
CA MET A 501 -45.39 8.77 -10.13
C MET A 501 -44.13 9.61 -10.14
N ILE A 502 -43.08 9.04 -9.54
CA ILE A 502 -41.72 9.54 -9.62
C ILE A 502 -40.78 8.37 -9.88
N ALA A 503 -39.86 8.57 -10.82
CA ALA A 503 -38.84 7.60 -11.16
C ALA A 503 -37.45 8.17 -10.84
N GLN A 504 -36.67 7.43 -10.08
CA GLN A 504 -35.36 7.82 -9.59
C GLN A 504 -34.35 6.75 -9.98
N GLY A 505 -33.21 7.18 -10.48
CA GLY A 505 -32.13 6.30 -10.87
C GLY A 505 -30.82 6.75 -10.28
N ASP A 506 -29.99 5.78 -9.96
CA ASP A 506 -28.60 6.01 -9.60
C ASP A 506 -27.78 5.99 -10.90
N GLN A 507 -27.13 7.10 -11.21
CA GLN A 507 -26.44 7.27 -12.49
C GLN A 507 -25.19 6.40 -12.54
N ILE A 508 -25.03 5.68 -13.67
CA ILE A 508 -23.82 4.88 -13.94
C ILE A 508 -22.64 5.85 -14.13
N LYS A 509 -21.54 5.62 -13.40
CA LYS A 509 -20.31 6.37 -13.61
C LYS A 509 -19.77 6.15 -15.02
N GLU A 510 -19.39 7.21 -15.72
CA GLU A 510 -18.82 7.12 -17.07
C GLU A 510 -17.59 6.17 -17.10
N SER A 511 -16.79 6.20 -16.05
CA SER A 511 -15.62 5.34 -15.90
C SER A 511 -15.94 3.85 -15.71
N SER A 512 -17.14 3.49 -15.27
CA SER A 512 -17.53 2.08 -15.07
C SER A 512 -17.60 1.31 -16.38
N LYS A 513 -18.12 1.94 -17.44
CA LYS A 513 -18.23 1.34 -18.76
C LYS A 513 -16.87 0.98 -19.36
N GLN A 514 -15.93 1.93 -19.28
CA GLN A 514 -14.56 1.71 -19.74
C GLN A 514 -13.85 0.66 -18.89
N MET A 515 -14.01 0.71 -17.58
CA MET A 515 -13.42 -0.27 -16.66
C MET A 515 -13.88 -1.70 -16.96
N VAL A 516 -15.17 -1.91 -17.18
CA VAL A 516 -15.73 -3.23 -17.57
C VAL A 516 -15.13 -3.73 -18.89
N ALA A 517 -15.05 -2.87 -19.90
CA ALA A 517 -14.41 -3.22 -21.17
C ALA A 517 -12.93 -3.59 -21.01
N ASP A 518 -12.20 -2.86 -20.17
CA ASP A 518 -10.79 -3.12 -19.86
C ASP A 518 -10.59 -4.44 -19.10
N LEU A 519 -11.48 -4.80 -18.17
CA LEU A 519 -11.47 -6.10 -17.48
C LEU A 519 -11.64 -7.24 -18.48
N LEU A 520 -12.68 -7.17 -19.33
CA LEU A 520 -12.93 -8.18 -20.36
C LEU A 520 -11.76 -8.34 -21.34
N SER A 521 -11.11 -7.23 -21.72
CA SER A 521 -9.90 -7.26 -22.57
C SER A 521 -8.72 -8.00 -21.94
N ARG A 522 -8.71 -8.10 -20.62
CA ARG A 522 -7.69 -8.80 -19.81
C ARG A 522 -8.10 -10.25 -19.48
N ASN A 523 -9.20 -10.75 -20.02
CA ASN A 523 -9.81 -12.04 -19.70
C ASN A 523 -10.22 -12.16 -18.21
N ILE A 524 -10.59 -11.05 -17.59
CA ILE A 524 -11.15 -11.00 -16.24
C ILE A 524 -12.65 -10.80 -16.37
N THR A 525 -13.44 -11.68 -15.75
CA THR A 525 -14.89 -11.63 -15.82
C THR A 525 -15.47 -10.66 -14.79
N PRO A 526 -16.14 -9.58 -15.21
CA PRO A 526 -16.86 -8.70 -14.29
C PRO A 526 -18.18 -9.33 -13.86
N VAL A 527 -18.48 -9.27 -12.56
CA VAL A 527 -19.73 -9.77 -11.95
C VAL A 527 -20.37 -8.65 -11.17
N MET A 528 -21.66 -8.44 -11.32
CA MET A 528 -22.40 -7.44 -10.56
C MET A 528 -23.21 -8.10 -9.44
N LEU A 529 -23.05 -7.59 -8.22
CA LEU A 529 -23.79 -7.99 -7.04
C LEU A 529 -24.66 -6.81 -6.59
N THR A 530 -25.98 -7.05 -6.37
CA THR A 530 -26.87 -5.97 -5.94
C THR A 530 -28.07 -6.48 -5.15
N GLY A 531 -28.56 -5.66 -4.22
CA GLY A 531 -29.84 -5.88 -3.55
C GLY A 531 -31.07 -5.48 -4.37
N ASP A 532 -30.90 -4.84 -5.54
CA ASP A 532 -31.98 -4.41 -6.40
C ASP A 532 -32.78 -5.60 -6.99
N ASN A 533 -33.95 -5.28 -7.51
CA ASN A 533 -34.74 -6.26 -8.27
C ASN A 533 -34.05 -6.68 -9.59
N ASN A 534 -34.48 -7.81 -10.13
CA ASN A 534 -33.88 -8.39 -11.34
C ASN A 534 -33.93 -7.47 -12.56
N GLU A 535 -35.04 -6.74 -12.74
CA GLU A 535 -35.25 -5.87 -13.90
C GLU A 535 -34.22 -4.72 -13.91
N VAL A 536 -34.09 -4.03 -12.79
CA VAL A 536 -33.12 -2.92 -12.64
C VAL A 536 -31.68 -3.43 -12.75
N ALA A 537 -31.36 -4.54 -12.09
CA ALA A 537 -30.03 -5.14 -12.12
C ALA A 537 -29.59 -5.49 -13.55
N HIS A 538 -30.45 -6.21 -14.30
CA HIS A 538 -30.13 -6.59 -15.68
C HIS A 538 -30.09 -5.40 -16.64
N ALA A 539 -30.89 -4.35 -16.40
CA ALA A 539 -30.82 -3.13 -17.20
C ALA A 539 -29.47 -2.44 -17.07
N VAL A 540 -28.99 -2.22 -15.85
CA VAL A 540 -27.68 -1.62 -15.56
C VAL A 540 -26.53 -2.51 -16.09
N ALA A 541 -26.60 -3.81 -15.86
CA ALA A 541 -25.59 -4.75 -16.33
C ALA A 541 -25.48 -4.78 -17.86
N LYS A 542 -26.61 -4.77 -18.56
CA LYS A 542 -26.66 -4.69 -20.02
C LYS A 542 -26.01 -3.43 -20.55
N GLU A 543 -26.25 -2.29 -19.91
CA GLU A 543 -25.63 -1.03 -20.28
C GLU A 543 -24.12 -1.03 -20.07
N LEU A 544 -23.64 -1.67 -19.00
CA LEU A 544 -22.21 -1.82 -18.68
C LEU A 544 -21.52 -2.94 -19.48
N GLY A 545 -22.29 -3.86 -20.12
CA GLY A 545 -21.73 -5.03 -20.80
C GLY A 545 -21.34 -6.17 -19.85
N ILE A 546 -21.96 -6.24 -18.66
CA ILE A 546 -21.78 -7.31 -17.68
C ILE A 546 -22.81 -8.41 -17.96
N SER A 547 -22.35 -9.66 -18.10
CA SER A 547 -23.22 -10.81 -18.36
C SER A 547 -23.58 -11.61 -17.11
N ASP A 548 -22.75 -11.52 -16.07
CA ASP A 548 -22.91 -12.27 -14.83
C ASP A 548 -23.46 -11.34 -13.73
N VAL A 549 -24.71 -11.60 -13.31
CA VAL A 549 -25.48 -10.69 -12.44
C VAL A 549 -26.19 -11.48 -11.36
N HIS A 550 -26.00 -11.08 -10.12
CA HIS A 550 -26.72 -11.59 -8.97
C HIS A 550 -27.52 -10.44 -8.34
N ALA A 551 -28.82 -10.53 -8.39
CA ALA A 551 -29.76 -9.53 -7.91
C ALA A 551 -30.51 -9.99 -6.66
N GLN A 552 -31.24 -9.08 -6.00
CA GLN A 552 -32.05 -9.34 -4.80
C GLN A 552 -31.25 -9.93 -3.63
N LEU A 553 -29.95 -9.59 -3.53
CA LEU A 553 -29.06 -10.12 -2.52
C LEU A 553 -29.21 -9.39 -1.19
N MET A 554 -29.22 -10.17 -0.11
CA MET A 554 -28.92 -9.67 1.22
C MET A 554 -27.40 -9.58 1.40
N PRO A 555 -26.87 -8.76 2.34
CA PRO A 555 -25.43 -8.63 2.55
C PRO A 555 -24.70 -9.97 2.78
N GLU A 556 -25.34 -10.92 3.45
CA GLU A 556 -24.81 -12.26 3.77
C GLU A 556 -24.72 -13.15 2.51
N ASP A 557 -25.60 -12.94 1.53
CA ASP A 557 -25.61 -13.72 0.28
C ASP A 557 -24.37 -13.41 -0.58
N LYS A 558 -23.88 -12.17 -0.55
CA LYS A 558 -22.69 -11.74 -1.30
C LYS A 558 -21.45 -12.55 -0.89
N GLU A 559 -21.24 -12.76 0.42
CA GLU A 559 -20.13 -13.59 0.91
C GLU A 559 -20.23 -15.03 0.41
N SER A 560 -21.45 -15.61 0.45
CA SER A 560 -21.69 -16.98 -0.01
C SER A 560 -21.38 -17.16 -1.49
N ILE A 561 -21.76 -16.20 -2.34
CA ILE A 561 -21.44 -16.20 -3.77
C ILE A 561 -19.92 -16.19 -3.98
N ILE A 562 -19.18 -15.31 -3.30
CA ILE A 562 -17.71 -15.27 -3.39
C ILE A 562 -17.11 -16.63 -3.04
N LYS A 563 -17.59 -17.25 -1.95
CA LYS A 563 -17.13 -18.57 -1.49
C LYS A 563 -17.39 -19.65 -2.55
N ASP A 564 -18.52 -19.61 -3.23
CA ASP A 564 -18.86 -20.58 -4.27
C ASP A 564 -17.90 -20.47 -5.48
N TYR A 565 -17.59 -19.25 -5.92
CA TYR A 565 -16.61 -19.06 -7.01
C TYR A 565 -15.20 -19.52 -6.59
N GLN A 566 -14.79 -19.23 -5.37
CA GLN A 566 -13.51 -19.68 -4.81
C GLN A 566 -13.42 -21.19 -4.66
N SER A 567 -14.55 -21.86 -4.32
CA SER A 567 -14.59 -23.33 -4.18
C SER A 567 -14.34 -24.05 -5.49
N ASN A 568 -14.58 -23.39 -6.63
CA ASN A 568 -14.27 -23.86 -7.97
C ASN A 568 -12.81 -23.60 -8.40
N GLY A 569 -11.99 -23.09 -7.49
CA GLY A 569 -10.57 -22.81 -7.73
C GLY A 569 -10.29 -21.44 -8.35
N ASN A 570 -11.28 -20.58 -8.49
CA ASN A 570 -11.13 -19.24 -9.07
C ASN A 570 -10.61 -18.23 -8.02
N LYS A 571 -9.88 -17.24 -8.49
CA LYS A 571 -9.44 -16.09 -7.69
C LYS A 571 -10.41 -14.93 -7.88
N VAL A 572 -10.94 -14.43 -6.77
CA VAL A 572 -12.00 -13.43 -6.73
C VAL A 572 -11.50 -12.13 -6.10
N MET A 573 -11.72 -11.02 -6.81
CA MET A 573 -11.59 -9.66 -6.29
C MET A 573 -13.00 -9.13 -6.01
N MET A 574 -13.24 -8.62 -4.81
CA MET A 574 -14.48 -7.92 -4.44
C MET A 574 -14.23 -6.43 -4.32
N VAL A 575 -15.13 -5.64 -4.88
CA VAL A 575 -15.09 -4.16 -4.85
C VAL A 575 -16.42 -3.64 -4.30
N GLY A 576 -16.35 -2.83 -3.26
CA GLY A 576 -17.53 -2.27 -2.60
C GLY A 576 -17.21 -1.05 -1.73
N ASP A 577 -18.23 -0.44 -1.12
CA ASP A 577 -18.11 0.77 -0.30
C ASP A 577 -17.62 0.50 1.15
N GLY A 578 -17.55 -0.74 1.56
CA GLY A 578 -17.03 -1.21 2.85
C GLY A 578 -18.05 -1.24 3.98
N ILE A 579 -19.15 -0.50 3.94
CA ILE A 579 -20.13 -0.46 5.04
C ILE A 579 -20.99 -1.74 5.04
N ASN A 580 -21.59 -2.02 3.91
CA ASN A 580 -22.46 -3.19 3.73
C ASN A 580 -21.70 -4.42 3.20
N ASP A 581 -20.54 -4.20 2.59
CA ASP A 581 -19.76 -5.21 1.89
C ASP A 581 -18.58 -5.74 2.70
N ALA A 582 -18.37 -5.28 3.95
CA ALA A 582 -17.23 -5.66 4.78
C ALA A 582 -16.99 -7.18 4.86
N PRO A 583 -18.00 -8.04 5.11
CA PRO A 583 -17.80 -9.49 5.11
C PRO A 583 -17.32 -10.02 3.76
N SER A 584 -17.86 -9.49 2.67
CA SER A 584 -17.51 -9.87 1.30
C SER A 584 -16.10 -9.43 0.90
N LEU A 585 -15.69 -8.22 1.32
CA LEU A 585 -14.34 -7.69 1.11
C LEU A 585 -13.29 -8.52 1.84
N ILE A 586 -13.56 -8.91 3.08
CA ILE A 586 -12.67 -9.78 3.88
C ILE A 586 -12.60 -11.19 3.30
N ARG A 587 -13.71 -11.71 2.77
CA ARG A 587 -13.80 -13.07 2.21
C ARG A 587 -13.04 -13.22 0.90
N ALA A 588 -13.06 -12.22 0.05
CA ALA A 588 -12.42 -12.26 -1.27
C ALA A 588 -10.90 -12.47 -1.17
N ASP A 589 -10.27 -12.98 -2.25
CA ASP A 589 -8.81 -13.07 -2.33
C ASP A 589 -8.18 -11.66 -2.34
N ILE A 590 -8.88 -10.68 -2.91
CA ILE A 590 -8.55 -9.25 -2.82
C ILE A 590 -9.85 -8.47 -2.55
N GLY A 591 -9.92 -7.80 -1.40
CA GLY A 591 -10.97 -6.82 -1.11
C GLY A 591 -10.51 -5.42 -1.45
N ILE A 592 -11.25 -4.72 -2.30
CA ILE A 592 -11.03 -3.31 -2.65
C ILE A 592 -12.17 -2.48 -2.08
N ALA A 593 -11.86 -1.61 -1.13
CA ALA A 593 -12.80 -0.62 -0.62
C ALA A 593 -12.74 0.66 -1.46
N ILE A 594 -13.90 1.14 -1.91
CA ILE A 594 -14.05 2.40 -2.64
C ILE A 594 -14.54 3.49 -1.68
N GLY A 595 -13.87 4.64 -1.69
CA GLY A 595 -14.25 5.78 -0.86
C GLY A 595 -13.67 5.67 0.56
N ALA A 596 -12.63 6.42 0.84
CA ALA A 596 -11.87 6.40 2.10
C ALA A 596 -12.62 7.05 3.29
N GLY A 597 -13.95 7.15 3.24
CA GLY A 597 -14.74 7.95 4.19
C GLY A 597 -15.21 7.22 5.46
N THR A 598 -15.00 5.90 5.59
CA THR A 598 -15.46 5.16 6.77
C THR A 598 -14.37 4.25 7.33
N ASP A 599 -14.24 4.23 8.66
CA ASP A 599 -13.30 3.34 9.37
C ASP A 599 -13.54 1.87 9.00
N VAL A 600 -14.79 1.48 8.75
CA VAL A 600 -15.17 0.10 8.36
C VAL A 600 -14.60 -0.27 6.98
N ALA A 601 -14.63 0.64 6.00
CA ALA A 601 -14.06 0.40 4.68
C ALA A 601 -12.53 0.25 4.77
N VAL A 602 -11.91 1.10 5.58
CA VAL A 602 -10.46 1.06 5.84
C VAL A 602 -10.06 -0.27 6.47
N ASP A 603 -10.85 -0.81 7.40
CA ASP A 603 -10.52 -2.06 8.11
C ASP A 603 -10.73 -3.31 7.25
N SER A 604 -11.73 -3.30 6.37
CA SER A 604 -12.17 -4.49 5.63
C SER A 604 -11.41 -4.72 4.31
N GLY A 605 -10.89 -3.66 3.67
CA GLY A 605 -10.20 -3.76 2.37
C GLY A 605 -8.72 -4.10 2.48
N ASN A 606 -8.21 -4.93 1.55
CA ASN A 606 -6.78 -5.10 1.32
C ASN A 606 -6.17 -3.90 0.58
N ILE A 607 -6.99 -3.29 -0.27
CA ILE A 607 -6.68 -2.09 -1.07
C ILE A 607 -7.78 -1.07 -0.81
N ILE A 608 -7.40 0.19 -0.70
CA ILE A 608 -8.36 1.29 -0.56
C ILE A 608 -8.19 2.23 -1.75
N LEU A 609 -9.27 2.45 -2.47
CA LEU A 609 -9.34 3.49 -3.51
C LEU A 609 -9.82 4.78 -2.85
N VAL A 610 -8.91 5.74 -2.70
CA VAL A 610 -9.20 7.06 -2.10
C VAL A 610 -10.27 7.79 -2.90
N LYS A 611 -10.22 7.65 -4.22
CA LYS A 611 -11.20 8.16 -5.16
C LYS A 611 -12.30 7.13 -5.34
N SER A 612 -13.53 7.60 -5.43
CA SER A 612 -14.64 6.72 -5.81
C SER A 612 -14.68 6.47 -7.33
N ASN A 613 -13.50 6.24 -7.95
CA ASN A 613 -13.37 6.05 -9.40
C ASN A 613 -13.09 4.59 -9.75
N PRO A 614 -14.02 3.87 -10.41
CA PRO A 614 -13.83 2.48 -10.85
C PRO A 614 -12.60 2.24 -11.74
N SER A 615 -12.15 3.24 -12.50
CA SER A 615 -10.93 3.11 -13.32
C SER A 615 -9.67 2.82 -12.50
N ASP A 616 -9.66 3.13 -11.21
CA ASP A 616 -8.52 2.88 -10.35
C ASP A 616 -8.30 1.38 -10.09
N ILE A 617 -9.32 0.53 -10.29
CA ILE A 617 -9.18 -0.93 -10.31
C ILE A 617 -8.21 -1.35 -11.43
N ILE A 618 -8.37 -0.75 -12.61
CA ILE A 618 -7.48 -1.01 -13.76
C ILE A 618 -6.08 -0.47 -13.51
N HIS A 619 -5.95 0.68 -12.85
CA HIS A 619 -4.66 1.22 -12.42
C HIS A 619 -3.97 0.29 -11.44
N PHE A 620 -4.69 -0.26 -10.44
CA PHE A 620 -4.16 -1.24 -9.51
C PHE A 620 -3.68 -2.52 -10.23
N LEU A 621 -4.49 -3.12 -11.10
CA LEU A 621 -4.11 -4.30 -11.89
C LEU A 621 -2.88 -4.03 -12.77
N THR A 622 -2.79 -2.85 -13.37
CA THR A 622 -1.64 -2.46 -14.20
C THR A 622 -0.38 -2.27 -13.35
N LEU A 623 -0.49 -1.58 -12.21
CA LEU A 623 0.62 -1.41 -11.26
C LEU A 623 1.11 -2.75 -10.76
N SER A 624 0.20 -3.65 -10.39
CA SER A 624 0.52 -5.01 -9.95
C SER A 624 1.31 -5.79 -11.00
N ASN A 625 0.85 -5.82 -12.25
CA ASN A 625 1.54 -6.46 -13.35
C ASN A 625 2.95 -5.89 -13.58
N ASN A 626 3.08 -4.57 -13.60
CA ASN A 626 4.36 -3.90 -13.77
C ASN A 626 5.32 -4.19 -12.60
N THR A 627 4.80 -4.23 -11.38
CA THR A 627 5.53 -4.55 -10.15
C THR A 627 6.11 -5.95 -10.22
N MET A 628 5.30 -6.95 -10.52
CA MET A 628 5.73 -8.33 -10.61
C MET A 628 6.74 -8.55 -11.75
N ARG A 629 6.52 -7.92 -12.90
CA ARG A 629 7.49 -7.96 -13.99
C ARG A 629 8.85 -7.40 -13.56
N LYS A 630 8.87 -6.30 -12.80
CA LYS A 630 10.11 -5.72 -12.28
C LYS A 630 10.74 -6.60 -11.20
N MET A 631 9.96 -7.23 -10.34
CA MET A 631 10.47 -8.20 -9.36
C MET A 631 11.18 -9.36 -10.06
N VAL A 632 10.55 -9.98 -11.05
CA VAL A 632 11.17 -11.08 -11.83
C VAL A 632 12.43 -10.62 -12.55
N GLN A 633 12.42 -9.43 -13.17
CA GLN A 633 13.63 -8.88 -13.79
C GLN A 633 14.74 -8.68 -12.76
N ASN A 634 14.42 -8.15 -11.59
CA ASN A 634 15.40 -7.93 -10.53
C ASN A 634 15.95 -9.24 -9.95
N LEU A 635 15.14 -10.29 -9.83
CA LEU A 635 15.61 -11.60 -9.44
C LEU A 635 16.62 -12.16 -10.46
N TRP A 636 16.37 -12.00 -11.76
CA TRP A 636 17.32 -12.40 -12.80
C TRP A 636 18.62 -11.59 -12.75
N TRP A 637 18.55 -10.27 -12.57
CA TRP A 637 19.74 -9.43 -12.44
C TRP A 637 20.50 -9.66 -11.14
N GLY A 638 19.80 -10.00 -10.05
CA GLY A 638 20.38 -10.21 -8.73
C GLY A 638 20.99 -11.60 -8.51
N ALA A 639 20.46 -12.64 -9.17
CA ALA A 639 20.89 -14.01 -8.96
C ALA A 639 21.30 -14.74 -10.24
N GLY A 640 20.72 -14.38 -11.38
CA GLY A 640 20.93 -15.11 -12.64
C GLY A 640 22.38 -15.05 -13.17
N TYR A 641 23.10 -13.97 -12.92
CA TYR A 641 24.49 -13.85 -13.32
C TYR A 641 25.39 -14.87 -12.62
N ASN A 642 25.02 -15.33 -11.42
CA ASN A 642 25.78 -16.32 -10.64
C ASN A 642 25.88 -17.67 -11.35
N ILE A 643 24.94 -17.98 -12.25
CA ILE A 643 24.97 -19.23 -13.05
C ILE A 643 26.25 -19.30 -13.89
N VAL A 644 26.71 -18.14 -14.38
CA VAL A 644 27.96 -18.06 -15.19
C VAL A 644 29.15 -17.69 -14.30
N ALA A 645 28.95 -16.76 -13.37
CA ALA A 645 30.04 -16.19 -12.58
C ALA A 645 30.63 -17.17 -11.57
N VAL A 646 29.81 -18.04 -10.94
CA VAL A 646 30.31 -19.02 -9.94
C VAL A 646 31.21 -20.08 -10.58
N PRO A 647 30.89 -20.72 -11.71
CA PRO A 647 31.83 -21.61 -12.39
C PRO A 647 33.14 -20.93 -12.80
N LEU A 648 33.07 -19.69 -13.27
CA LEU A 648 34.28 -18.91 -13.61
C LEU A 648 35.12 -18.61 -12.37
N ALA A 649 34.49 -18.24 -11.27
CA ALA A 649 35.16 -18.03 -9.98
C ALA A 649 35.82 -19.30 -9.44
N ALA A 650 35.17 -20.44 -9.61
CA ALA A 650 35.68 -21.73 -9.25
C ALA A 650 36.87 -22.18 -10.16
N GLY A 651 37.16 -21.43 -11.22
CA GLY A 651 38.30 -21.71 -12.10
C GLY A 651 37.98 -22.62 -13.29
N ALA A 652 36.70 -22.75 -13.71
CA ALA A 652 36.33 -23.62 -14.83
C ALA A 652 37.03 -23.29 -16.15
N LEU A 653 37.47 -22.04 -16.35
CA LEU A 653 38.22 -21.58 -17.52
C LEU A 653 39.67 -21.21 -17.19
N ALA A 654 40.21 -21.62 -16.06
CA ALA A 654 41.59 -21.35 -15.67
C ALA A 654 42.61 -21.97 -16.67
N PHE A 655 42.24 -23.06 -17.31
CA PHE A 655 43.09 -23.73 -18.33
C PHE A 655 43.32 -22.91 -19.60
N ILE A 656 42.48 -21.90 -19.90
CA ILE A 656 42.67 -20.92 -20.99
C ILE A 656 43.19 -19.59 -20.47
N GLY A 657 43.56 -19.47 -19.20
CA GLY A 657 44.04 -18.25 -18.59
C GLY A 657 42.97 -17.26 -18.15
N LEU A 658 41.66 -17.63 -18.21
CA LEU A 658 40.57 -16.80 -17.76
C LEU A 658 40.28 -17.10 -16.27
N ILE A 659 40.74 -16.22 -15.40
CA ILE A 659 40.64 -16.34 -13.95
C ILE A 659 39.97 -15.07 -13.40
N LEU A 660 38.94 -15.25 -12.57
CA LEU A 660 38.31 -14.15 -11.82
C LEU A 660 39.01 -13.97 -10.47
N SER A 661 39.34 -12.73 -10.13
CA SER A 661 39.81 -12.39 -8.78
C SER A 661 38.63 -12.06 -7.84
N PRO A 662 38.84 -12.16 -6.52
CA PRO A 662 37.82 -11.73 -5.52
C PRO A 662 37.35 -10.30 -5.71
N ALA A 663 38.26 -9.39 -6.06
CA ALA A 663 37.95 -7.98 -6.35
C ALA A 663 37.03 -7.79 -7.54
N VAL A 664 37.30 -8.49 -8.67
CA VAL A 664 36.42 -8.48 -9.86
C VAL A 664 35.05 -9.06 -9.49
N GLY A 665 35.01 -10.13 -8.70
CA GLY A 665 33.77 -10.69 -8.17
C GLY A 665 32.95 -9.67 -7.37
N ALA A 666 33.59 -8.93 -6.48
CA ALA A 666 32.94 -7.88 -5.68
C ALA A 666 32.40 -6.71 -6.54
N ILE A 667 33.14 -6.33 -7.58
CA ILE A 667 32.70 -5.29 -8.54
C ILE A 667 31.46 -5.76 -9.30
N LEU A 668 31.45 -6.98 -9.84
CA LEU A 668 30.31 -7.55 -10.56
C LEU A 668 29.06 -7.63 -9.67
N MET A 669 29.24 -8.05 -8.42
CA MET A 669 28.17 -8.11 -7.42
C MET A 669 27.61 -6.70 -7.13
N SER A 670 28.46 -5.70 -6.90
CA SER A 670 28.00 -4.33 -6.66
C SER A 670 27.32 -3.71 -7.89
N LEU A 671 27.82 -4.02 -9.09
CA LEU A 671 27.19 -3.58 -10.34
C LEU A 671 25.79 -4.16 -10.49
N SER A 672 25.59 -5.45 -10.16
CA SER A 672 24.25 -6.07 -10.16
C SER A 672 23.27 -5.35 -9.22
N THR A 673 23.74 -4.91 -8.06
CA THR A 673 22.94 -4.12 -7.10
C THR A 673 22.51 -2.79 -7.67
N VAL A 674 23.42 -2.09 -8.37
CA VAL A 674 23.10 -0.82 -9.05
C VAL A 674 22.08 -1.04 -10.17
N ILE A 675 22.24 -2.10 -10.97
CA ILE A 675 21.29 -2.45 -12.04
C ILE A 675 19.89 -2.73 -11.46
N VAL A 676 19.82 -3.52 -10.39
CA VAL A 676 18.57 -3.83 -9.67
C VAL A 676 17.90 -2.55 -9.16
N ALA A 677 18.66 -1.64 -8.57
CA ALA A 677 18.14 -0.35 -8.09
C ALA A 677 17.61 0.50 -9.25
N ILE A 678 18.37 0.69 -10.31
CA ILE A 678 17.95 1.44 -11.50
C ILE A 678 16.68 0.83 -12.11
N ASN A 679 16.62 -0.50 -12.25
CA ASN A 679 15.46 -1.18 -12.79
C ASN A 679 14.21 -0.95 -11.93
N ALA A 680 14.32 -1.00 -10.61
CA ALA A 680 13.22 -0.70 -9.70
C ALA A 680 12.70 0.75 -9.86
N PHE A 681 13.60 1.74 -10.00
CA PHE A 681 13.21 3.14 -10.21
C PHE A 681 12.54 3.38 -11.57
N THR A 682 12.71 2.51 -12.55
CA THR A 682 11.99 2.59 -13.84
C THR A 682 10.55 2.06 -13.75
N LEU A 683 10.09 1.57 -12.59
CA LEU A 683 8.69 1.20 -12.38
C LEU A 683 7.78 2.43 -12.56
N LYS A 684 6.73 2.28 -13.36
CA LYS A 684 5.72 3.29 -13.65
C LYS A 684 4.33 2.66 -13.59
N LEU A 685 3.32 3.50 -13.36
CA LEU A 685 1.93 3.08 -13.40
C LEU A 685 1.48 2.78 -14.84
N LYS A 686 1.99 3.55 -15.81
CA LYS A 686 1.67 3.44 -17.26
C LYS A 686 2.86 2.92 -18.04
#